data_4d17298df0fab2967a257374e3137d1d
#
_entry.id   4d17298df0fab2967a257374e3137d1d
#
_cell.length_a   1.000
_cell.length_b   1.000
_cell.length_c   1.000
_cell.angle_alpha   90.00
_cell.angle_beta   90.00
_cell.angle_gamma   90.00
#
_symmetry.space_group_name_H-M   'P 1'
#
loop_
_entity.id
_entity.type
_entity.pdbx_description
1 polymer ?
#
loop_
_entity_poly.entity_id
_entity_poly.type
_entity_poly.pdbx_seq_one_letter_code
_entity_poly.pdbx_strand_id
1 'polypeptide(L)'
;MSMISNDLLKIAFVGDYLPRKCGIATFTHDLRIGVARETCAECIVVTLDDIEGGYAYDNEVQFQVADQELDEYQSAADFLNFSNVDVISLQHEFGIFGGPCGSHILALLQDVRMPVVTTLHTVLSEPNEAQRAVMMQLIRLSTRLVVMTERSRQTLLDTYSVDSDQIDVIAHGIPEAPETDQSVLKEQFGVEDKPVALTFGLLSPGKGIEHVLKAIPEIVAKFPDFIYIILGATHPSLLREQGERYRISLERMAKELGVSKHVSFYNRFVELEELTEFIGAADLYITPYLNVEQAVSGTLAYAFGCGQAVISTPYWHAEELLADGRGVLVPFADPSAIAREVIGLLSDDDRRLAMRDKAYDLGRDMTWEHVSQLYIDSFNRARDQRTSSLKPLAVRTLDEQPLALPQMQLDHLQHLSDSTGVVQHAIYSIPDHAHGYCTDDNARALILTVLLEEQGKDSTEVRSLASRYAAFLNNAFNRETGRFRNFLSFDRQWLETDGSDDSQGRALWALGTCIGRSSNANLVAWAREVFHQALPACEKTSSPRTWALAIIGIHEYLRRYSGDRVAAAMSHQLAERLADMYDATATDAWPWFEKIATYNNAKLSQSMITHGRWFDNQRVADIGMKSLRWLCEVQLSPQGRFRPIGSNGFSPEGGVAAVFDQQAIEAHAMVSASIEAFAATKDKFWSEQAHLAFDWFLGRNDLGQPIYDPSTGGCFDGLMENQVNANQGAESTLAFLLSLAEMRGLHTTLRVVANPTH
;
A
#
# COMPACT_ATOMS: atom_id res chain seq x y z
N MET A 1 -19.70 -15.76 -32.99
CA MET A 1 -18.58 -15.14 -32.30
C MET A 1 -19.03 -13.73 -31.96
N SER A 2 -19.50 -13.49 -30.75
CA SER A 2 -19.81 -12.15 -30.27
C SER A 2 -18.47 -11.45 -30.06
N MET A 3 -18.25 -10.32 -30.72
CA MET A 3 -17.20 -9.38 -30.33
C MET A 3 -17.44 -9.07 -28.83
N ILE A 4 -16.53 -9.44 -27.98
CA ILE A 4 -16.49 -8.96 -26.60
C ILE A 4 -16.22 -7.46 -26.76
N SER A 5 -17.18 -6.61 -26.43
CA SER A 5 -17.01 -5.17 -26.38
C SER A 5 -15.83 -4.89 -25.46
N ASN A 6 -14.83 -4.20 -25.99
CA ASN A 6 -13.59 -3.86 -25.25
C ASN A 6 -13.79 -2.58 -24.43
N ASP A 7 -15.04 -2.26 -24.06
CA ASP A 7 -15.43 -1.05 -23.36
C ASP A 7 -15.22 -1.20 -21.85
N LEU A 8 -14.84 -0.11 -21.18
CA LEU A 8 -14.83 -0.04 -19.71
C LEU A 8 -16.25 -0.22 -19.19
N LEU A 9 -16.41 -1.09 -18.19
CA LEU A 9 -17.72 -1.39 -17.58
C LEU A 9 -17.87 -0.70 -16.22
N LYS A 10 -16.78 -0.57 -15.45
CA LYS A 10 -16.81 0.02 -14.11
C LYS A 10 -15.51 0.76 -13.77
N ILE A 11 -15.65 2.02 -13.39
CA ILE A 11 -14.54 2.92 -13.03
C ILE A 11 -14.71 3.37 -11.58
N ALA A 12 -13.66 3.28 -10.76
CA ALA A 12 -13.67 3.78 -9.39
C ALA A 12 -12.83 5.06 -9.27
N PHE A 13 -13.42 6.11 -8.74
CA PHE A 13 -12.74 7.36 -8.40
C PHE A 13 -12.38 7.33 -6.92
N VAL A 14 -11.09 7.52 -6.60
CA VAL A 14 -10.58 7.50 -5.23
C VAL A 14 -9.99 8.85 -4.90
N GLY A 15 -10.49 9.50 -3.85
CA GLY A 15 -10.06 10.82 -3.42
C GLY A 15 -11.15 11.55 -2.63
N ASP A 16 -10.91 12.81 -2.27
CA ASP A 16 -11.95 13.64 -1.68
C ASP A 16 -13.12 13.84 -2.63
N TYR A 17 -14.32 13.91 -2.07
CA TYR A 17 -15.55 14.08 -2.84
C TYR A 17 -16.54 15.04 -2.17
N LEU A 18 -17.46 15.61 -2.96
CA LEU A 18 -18.52 16.47 -2.41
C LEU A 18 -19.41 15.65 -1.45
N PRO A 19 -19.93 16.26 -0.35
CA PRO A 19 -19.99 17.69 -0.04
C PRO A 19 -18.78 18.26 0.73
N ARG A 20 -17.64 17.52 0.82
CA ARG A 20 -16.42 18.07 1.40
C ARG A 20 -15.95 19.28 0.59
N LYS A 21 -15.72 20.41 1.28
CA LYS A 21 -15.37 21.68 0.62
C LYS A 21 -13.88 21.79 0.40
N CYS A 22 -13.39 21.21 -0.69
CA CYS A 22 -12.01 21.38 -1.15
C CYS A 22 -11.92 21.31 -2.68
N GLY A 23 -10.82 21.82 -3.25
CA GLY A 23 -10.61 21.82 -4.69
C GLY A 23 -10.53 20.43 -5.31
N ILE A 24 -9.95 19.46 -4.57
CA ILE A 24 -9.84 18.06 -5.03
C ILE A 24 -11.22 17.39 -5.09
N ALA A 25 -12.08 17.64 -4.08
CA ALA A 25 -13.44 17.10 -4.06
C ALA A 25 -14.26 17.61 -5.27
N THR A 26 -14.16 18.90 -5.60
CA THR A 26 -14.81 19.46 -6.79
C THR A 26 -14.25 18.86 -8.06
N PHE A 27 -12.93 18.74 -8.18
CA PHE A 27 -12.29 18.13 -9.35
C PHE A 27 -12.71 16.67 -9.54
N THR A 28 -12.70 15.88 -8.46
CA THR A 28 -13.10 14.46 -8.51
C THR A 28 -14.56 14.31 -8.96
N HIS A 29 -15.43 15.17 -8.43
CA HIS A 29 -16.86 15.19 -8.78
C HIS A 29 -17.07 15.53 -10.26
N ASP A 30 -16.45 16.63 -10.73
CA ASP A 30 -16.61 17.10 -12.11
C ASP A 30 -16.04 16.11 -13.12
N LEU A 31 -14.86 15.54 -12.83
CA LEU A 31 -14.26 14.50 -13.67
C LEU A 31 -15.14 13.25 -13.73
N ARG A 32 -15.67 12.78 -12.58
CA ARG A 32 -16.59 11.64 -12.56
C ARG A 32 -17.83 11.88 -13.41
N ILE A 33 -18.45 13.06 -13.28
CA ILE A 33 -19.64 13.41 -14.09
C ILE A 33 -19.29 13.45 -15.59
N GLY A 34 -18.15 14.08 -15.95
CA GLY A 34 -17.70 14.14 -17.32
C GLY A 34 -17.48 12.74 -17.91
N VAL A 35 -16.72 11.90 -17.21
CA VAL A 35 -16.48 10.51 -17.64
C VAL A 35 -17.78 9.69 -17.72
N ALA A 36 -18.68 9.84 -16.76
CA ALA A 36 -19.98 9.13 -16.78
C ALA A 36 -20.90 9.57 -17.93
N ARG A 37 -20.74 10.79 -18.45
CA ARG A 37 -21.49 11.26 -19.64
C ARG A 37 -20.93 10.69 -20.92
N GLU A 38 -19.61 10.51 -21.00
CA GLU A 38 -18.92 10.07 -22.21
C GLU A 38 -18.81 8.53 -22.32
N THR A 39 -19.15 7.79 -21.25
CA THR A 39 -19.08 6.33 -21.24
C THR A 39 -20.40 5.70 -20.79
N CYS A 40 -20.56 4.39 -21.10
CA CYS A 40 -21.61 3.58 -20.49
C CYS A 40 -21.14 2.91 -19.17
N ALA A 41 -19.96 3.26 -18.67
CA ALA A 41 -19.38 2.64 -17.47
C ALA A 41 -20.11 3.09 -16.20
N GLU A 42 -20.23 2.20 -15.24
CA GLU A 42 -20.62 2.54 -13.88
C GLU A 42 -19.48 3.29 -13.19
N CYS A 43 -19.70 4.53 -12.79
CA CYS A 43 -18.69 5.40 -12.14
C CYS A 43 -18.97 5.51 -10.64
N ILE A 44 -18.25 4.72 -9.84
CA ILE A 44 -18.36 4.71 -8.36
C ILE A 44 -17.27 5.56 -7.70
N VAL A 45 -17.49 5.94 -6.45
CA VAL A 45 -16.55 6.74 -5.66
C VAL A 45 -16.20 6.01 -4.36
N VAL A 46 -14.91 6.03 -4.03
CA VAL A 46 -14.35 5.73 -2.71
C VAL A 46 -13.77 7.02 -2.17
N THR A 47 -14.36 7.55 -1.12
CA THR A 47 -14.00 8.89 -0.59
C THR A 47 -13.30 8.82 0.75
N LEU A 48 -12.60 9.93 1.11
CA LEU A 48 -11.89 10.09 2.39
C LEU A 48 -12.68 11.03 3.31
N ASP A 49 -12.85 10.63 4.56
CA ASP A 49 -13.49 11.41 5.60
C ASP A 49 -12.46 11.96 6.60
N ASP A 50 -12.43 13.30 6.76
CA ASP A 50 -11.57 14.01 7.73
C ASP A 50 -12.33 14.43 8.99
N ILE A 51 -13.56 13.96 9.16
CA ILE A 51 -14.43 14.24 10.32
C ILE A 51 -15.05 12.95 10.84
N GLU A 52 -15.23 12.85 12.16
CA GLU A 52 -15.91 11.74 12.80
C GLU A 52 -17.36 11.63 12.32
N GLY A 53 -17.75 10.44 11.85
CA GLY A 53 -19.10 10.18 11.32
C GLY A 53 -19.26 10.50 9.83
N GLY A 54 -18.23 11.03 9.16
CA GLY A 54 -18.23 11.30 7.72
C GLY A 54 -19.20 12.40 7.27
N TYR A 55 -19.41 12.47 5.97
CA TYR A 55 -20.34 13.39 5.31
C TYR A 55 -21.58 12.67 4.78
N ALA A 56 -22.67 13.40 4.52
CA ALA A 56 -23.84 12.83 3.85
C ALA A 56 -23.61 12.83 2.33
N TYR A 57 -23.17 11.68 1.80
CA TYR A 57 -22.87 11.51 0.38
C TYR A 57 -24.07 10.98 -0.40
N ASP A 58 -24.06 11.26 -1.69
CA ASP A 58 -25.00 10.67 -2.64
C ASP A 58 -24.63 9.19 -3.00
N ASN A 59 -25.50 8.51 -3.73
CA ASN A 59 -25.42 7.07 -3.99
C ASN A 59 -24.19 6.62 -4.79
N GLU A 60 -23.53 7.49 -5.52
CA GLU A 60 -22.29 7.18 -6.23
C GLU A 60 -21.10 6.91 -5.29
N VAL A 61 -21.12 7.45 -4.08
CA VAL A 61 -20.16 7.10 -3.04
C VAL A 61 -20.55 5.75 -2.46
N GLN A 62 -19.80 4.73 -2.82
CA GLN A 62 -20.07 3.35 -2.39
C GLN A 62 -19.20 2.88 -1.22
N PHE A 63 -18.12 3.60 -0.93
CA PHE A 63 -17.26 3.32 0.21
C PHE A 63 -16.65 4.60 0.79
N GLN A 64 -16.61 4.68 2.11
CA GLN A 64 -16.04 5.79 2.88
C GLN A 64 -14.84 5.27 3.68
N VAL A 65 -13.75 6.04 3.71
CA VAL A 65 -12.52 5.73 4.43
C VAL A 65 -12.26 6.84 5.42
N ALA A 66 -12.19 6.55 6.72
CA ALA A 66 -11.67 7.50 7.71
C ALA A 66 -10.17 7.72 7.43
N ASP A 67 -9.79 8.93 7.10
CA ASP A 67 -8.48 9.23 6.50
C ASP A 67 -7.29 8.85 7.39
N GLN A 68 -7.44 8.83 8.72
CA GLN A 68 -6.38 8.47 9.66
C GLN A 68 -6.34 6.97 10.02
N GLU A 69 -7.32 6.16 9.58
CA GLU A 69 -7.44 4.76 9.95
C GLU A 69 -6.87 3.84 8.86
N LEU A 70 -5.65 3.33 9.06
CA LEU A 70 -4.93 2.51 8.06
C LEU A 70 -5.71 1.25 7.63
N ASP A 71 -6.41 0.60 8.56
CA ASP A 71 -7.19 -0.61 8.29
C ASP A 71 -8.36 -0.36 7.32
N GLU A 72 -8.87 0.87 7.26
CA GLU A 72 -9.95 1.22 6.33
C GLU A 72 -9.47 1.35 4.89
N TYR A 73 -8.21 1.75 4.66
CA TYR A 73 -7.61 1.72 3.32
C TYR A 73 -7.50 0.28 2.77
N GLN A 74 -7.23 -0.69 3.65
CA GLN A 74 -7.20 -2.10 3.28
C GLN A 74 -8.60 -2.64 2.98
N SER A 75 -9.58 -2.25 3.81
CA SER A 75 -10.99 -2.59 3.58
C SER A 75 -11.51 -2.00 2.26
N ALA A 76 -11.09 -0.77 1.92
CA ALA A 76 -11.40 -0.15 0.64
C ALA A 76 -10.76 -0.90 -0.55
N ALA A 77 -9.52 -1.39 -0.41
CA ALA A 77 -8.89 -2.22 -1.43
C ALA A 77 -9.65 -3.54 -1.63
N ASP A 78 -10.08 -4.19 -0.56
CA ASP A 78 -10.91 -5.39 -0.63
C ASP A 78 -12.26 -5.10 -1.32
N PHE A 79 -12.93 -4.00 -0.94
CA PHE A 79 -14.16 -3.56 -1.60
C PHE A 79 -13.97 -3.37 -3.11
N LEU A 80 -12.92 -2.67 -3.53
CA LEU A 80 -12.62 -2.44 -4.94
C LEU A 80 -12.35 -3.75 -5.69
N ASN A 81 -11.61 -4.68 -5.09
CA ASN A 81 -11.31 -5.98 -5.66
C ASN A 81 -12.56 -6.87 -5.85
N PHE A 82 -13.56 -6.76 -4.97
CA PHE A 82 -14.84 -7.49 -5.09
C PHE A 82 -15.83 -6.82 -6.03
N SER A 83 -15.69 -5.52 -6.27
CA SER A 83 -16.65 -4.74 -7.05
C SER A 83 -16.45 -4.85 -8.56
N ASN A 84 -15.54 -5.69 -9.04
CA ASN A 84 -15.22 -5.86 -10.47
C ASN A 84 -14.89 -4.53 -11.18
N VAL A 85 -14.09 -3.70 -10.55
CA VAL A 85 -13.63 -2.43 -11.11
C VAL A 85 -12.58 -2.69 -12.20
N ASP A 86 -12.71 -2.05 -13.35
CA ASP A 86 -11.75 -2.18 -14.47
C ASP A 86 -10.53 -1.30 -14.29
N VAL A 87 -10.69 -0.09 -13.74
CA VAL A 87 -9.62 0.89 -13.53
C VAL A 87 -9.94 1.80 -12.34
N ILE A 88 -8.91 2.19 -11.60
CA ILE A 88 -8.99 3.22 -10.55
C ILE A 88 -8.46 4.54 -11.08
N SER A 89 -9.24 5.62 -10.91
CA SER A 89 -8.81 7.00 -11.06
C SER A 89 -8.50 7.56 -9.67
N LEU A 90 -7.23 7.62 -9.30
CA LEU A 90 -6.78 8.16 -8.01
C LEU A 90 -6.49 9.67 -8.14
N GLN A 91 -7.06 10.47 -7.23
CA GLN A 91 -6.77 11.90 -7.12
C GLN A 91 -5.79 12.13 -5.97
N HIS A 92 -4.51 12.39 -6.31
CA HIS A 92 -3.47 12.46 -5.29
C HIS A 92 -3.08 13.89 -4.93
N GLU A 93 -3.16 14.17 -3.64
CA GLU A 93 -2.54 15.32 -2.95
C GLU A 93 -2.00 14.85 -1.60
N PHE A 94 -0.82 15.29 -1.17
CA PHE A 94 -0.19 14.83 0.07
C PHE A 94 -1.04 15.04 1.34
N GLY A 95 -1.92 16.05 1.32
CA GLY A 95 -2.70 16.47 2.48
C GLY A 95 -4.08 15.88 2.62
N ILE A 96 -4.54 15.01 1.69
CA ILE A 96 -5.90 14.45 1.76
C ILE A 96 -5.94 13.01 2.30
N PHE A 97 -4.81 12.34 2.37
CA PHE A 97 -4.69 10.99 2.90
C PHE A 97 -4.05 10.98 4.28
N GLY A 98 -4.38 9.98 5.09
CA GLY A 98 -3.81 9.81 6.42
C GLY A 98 -2.33 9.41 6.42
N GLY A 99 -1.76 9.44 7.61
CA GLY A 99 -0.35 9.17 7.85
C GLY A 99 0.58 10.29 7.37
N PRO A 100 1.88 10.22 7.73
CA PRO A 100 2.86 11.21 7.29
C PRO A 100 2.91 11.32 5.77
N CYS A 101 2.75 12.55 5.25
CA CYS A 101 2.72 12.84 3.81
C CYS A 101 1.69 12.02 3.01
N GLY A 102 0.56 11.65 3.63
CA GLY A 102 -0.50 10.90 2.94
C GLY A 102 -0.16 9.44 2.65
N SER A 103 0.76 8.85 3.41
CA SER A 103 1.32 7.51 3.13
C SER A 103 0.32 6.36 3.26
N HIS A 104 -0.83 6.54 3.94
CA HIS A 104 -1.83 5.47 4.12
C HIS A 104 -2.43 5.01 2.79
N ILE A 105 -2.53 5.88 1.77
CA ILE A 105 -3.01 5.49 0.43
C ILE A 105 -2.19 4.35 -0.19
N LEU A 106 -0.91 4.23 0.16
CA LEU A 106 -0.05 3.19 -0.35
C LEU A 106 -0.53 1.78 0.04
N ALA A 107 -1.19 1.63 1.19
CA ALA A 107 -1.78 0.37 1.62
C ALA A 107 -2.92 -0.07 0.69
N LEU A 108 -3.81 0.86 0.29
CA LEU A 108 -4.85 0.59 -0.70
C LEU A 108 -4.23 0.21 -2.05
N LEU A 109 -3.28 1.02 -2.54
CA LEU A 109 -2.70 0.83 -3.86
C LEU A 109 -1.91 -0.47 -4.01
N GLN A 110 -1.34 -0.98 -2.92
CA GLN A 110 -0.65 -2.25 -2.92
C GLN A 110 -1.58 -3.42 -3.16
N ASP A 111 -2.76 -3.41 -2.55
CA ASP A 111 -3.66 -4.55 -2.50
C ASP A 111 -4.68 -4.60 -3.65
N VAL A 112 -4.89 -3.49 -4.37
CA VAL A 112 -5.81 -3.47 -5.52
C VAL A 112 -5.25 -4.22 -6.72
N ARG A 113 -6.13 -4.92 -7.44
CA ARG A 113 -5.78 -5.80 -8.57
C ARG A 113 -5.90 -5.16 -9.94
N MET A 114 -6.71 -4.11 -10.06
CA MET A 114 -6.92 -3.37 -11.30
C MET A 114 -5.83 -2.32 -11.54
N PRO A 115 -5.65 -1.84 -12.78
CA PRO A 115 -4.72 -0.74 -13.07
C PRO A 115 -5.16 0.54 -12.38
N VAL A 116 -4.18 1.37 -12.01
CA VAL A 116 -4.38 2.65 -11.33
C VAL A 116 -3.85 3.76 -12.22
N VAL A 117 -4.70 4.75 -12.51
CA VAL A 117 -4.32 6.02 -13.14
C VAL A 117 -4.34 7.10 -12.06
N THR A 118 -3.17 7.62 -11.72
CA THR A 118 -3.03 8.59 -10.64
C THR A 118 -2.87 10.00 -11.19
N THR A 119 -3.81 10.89 -10.84
CA THR A 119 -3.69 12.32 -11.10
C THR A 119 -2.92 12.99 -9.97
N LEU A 120 -1.79 13.61 -10.29
CA LEU A 120 -0.94 14.32 -9.34
C LEU A 120 -1.30 15.81 -9.32
N HIS A 121 -1.98 16.27 -8.26
CA HIS A 121 -2.34 17.67 -8.09
C HIS A 121 -1.15 18.54 -7.64
N THR A 122 -0.16 17.91 -6.99
CA THR A 122 1.10 18.55 -6.61
C THR A 122 2.28 17.68 -7.03
N VAL A 123 3.27 18.28 -7.69
CA VAL A 123 4.57 17.69 -8.01
C VAL A 123 5.65 18.63 -7.48
N LEU A 124 6.41 18.17 -6.49
CA LEU A 124 7.44 19.00 -5.82
C LEU A 124 8.79 18.86 -6.53
N SER A 125 9.46 19.99 -6.78
CA SER A 125 10.84 20.01 -7.32
C SER A 125 11.88 19.67 -6.23
N GLU A 126 11.62 20.09 -4.99
CA GLU A 126 12.49 19.86 -3.83
C GLU A 126 11.72 19.15 -2.70
N PRO A 127 11.30 17.87 -2.91
CA PRO A 127 10.59 17.13 -1.88
C PRO A 127 11.52 16.82 -0.70
N ASN A 128 10.98 16.88 0.52
CA ASN A 128 11.68 16.30 1.66
C ASN A 128 11.77 14.77 1.53
N GLU A 129 12.56 14.12 2.39
CA GLU A 129 12.82 12.67 2.32
C GLU A 129 11.52 11.85 2.39
N ALA A 130 10.59 12.24 3.26
CA ALA A 130 9.31 11.57 3.44
C ALA A 130 8.40 11.71 2.21
N GLN A 131 8.27 12.93 1.68
CA GLN A 131 7.51 13.21 0.45
C GLN A 131 8.07 12.46 -0.75
N ARG A 132 9.42 12.43 -0.88
CA ARG A 132 10.10 11.67 -1.94
C ARG A 132 9.80 10.18 -1.81
N ALA A 133 9.86 9.62 -0.60
CA ALA A 133 9.61 8.20 -0.36
C ALA A 133 8.18 7.80 -0.75
N VAL A 134 7.17 8.60 -0.38
CA VAL A 134 5.77 8.36 -0.75
C VAL A 134 5.58 8.46 -2.26
N MET A 135 6.09 9.54 -2.89
CA MET A 135 5.93 9.75 -4.34
C MET A 135 6.58 8.63 -5.15
N MET A 136 7.79 8.17 -4.77
CA MET A 136 8.46 7.05 -5.45
C MET A 136 7.65 5.76 -5.39
N GLN A 137 6.98 5.49 -4.27
CA GLN A 137 6.13 4.31 -4.15
C GLN A 137 4.83 4.48 -4.94
N LEU A 138 4.22 5.66 -4.88
CA LEU A 138 3.03 6.00 -5.65
C LEU A 138 3.26 5.79 -7.16
N ILE A 139 4.38 6.29 -7.68
CA ILE A 139 4.80 6.12 -9.09
C ILE A 139 4.90 4.64 -9.46
N ARG A 140 5.51 3.81 -8.60
CA ARG A 140 5.66 2.36 -8.84
C ARG A 140 4.34 1.60 -8.81
N LEU A 141 3.38 2.05 -8.00
CA LEU A 141 2.08 1.39 -7.83
C LEU A 141 1.05 1.86 -8.87
N SER A 142 1.31 2.97 -9.53
CA SER A 142 0.45 3.53 -10.58
C SER A 142 0.82 2.94 -11.94
N THR A 143 -0.18 2.55 -12.71
CA THR A 143 0.01 2.11 -14.11
C THR A 143 0.32 3.30 -15.01
N ARG A 144 -0.39 4.43 -14.79
CA ARG A 144 -0.16 5.69 -15.48
C ARG A 144 -0.25 6.86 -14.51
N LEU A 145 0.39 7.94 -14.86
CA LEU A 145 0.37 9.20 -14.12
C LEU A 145 -0.24 10.28 -14.99
N VAL A 146 -1.13 11.08 -14.43
CA VAL A 146 -1.66 12.27 -15.08
C VAL A 146 -1.15 13.50 -14.35
N VAL A 147 -0.62 14.45 -15.09
CA VAL A 147 -0.26 15.79 -14.62
C VAL A 147 -0.96 16.84 -15.48
N MET A 148 -1.17 18.03 -14.93
CA MET A 148 -1.99 19.05 -15.59
C MET A 148 -1.17 20.13 -16.34
N THR A 149 0.15 20.06 -16.24
CA THR A 149 1.06 21.04 -16.88
C THR A 149 2.30 20.34 -17.42
N GLU A 150 2.88 20.87 -18.48
CA GLU A 150 4.14 20.37 -19.03
C GLU A 150 5.30 20.58 -18.03
N ARG A 151 5.22 21.63 -17.23
CA ARG A 151 6.16 21.88 -16.14
C ARG A 151 6.15 20.74 -15.11
N SER A 152 4.97 20.25 -14.71
CA SER A 152 4.85 19.11 -13.77
C SER A 152 5.41 17.82 -14.39
N ARG A 153 5.19 17.60 -15.68
CA ARG A 153 5.78 16.47 -16.41
C ARG A 153 7.31 16.54 -16.37
N GLN A 154 7.88 17.70 -16.67
CA GLN A 154 9.33 17.86 -16.63
C GLN A 154 9.90 17.65 -15.23
N THR A 155 9.21 18.16 -14.20
CA THR A 155 9.62 17.96 -12.80
C THR A 155 9.61 16.48 -12.42
N LEU A 156 8.62 15.68 -12.86
CA LEU A 156 8.61 14.24 -12.65
C LEU A 156 9.81 13.54 -13.28
N LEU A 157 10.13 13.90 -14.53
CA LEU A 157 11.27 13.32 -15.25
C LEU A 157 12.60 13.65 -14.56
N ASP A 158 12.78 14.90 -14.15
CA ASP A 158 14.04 15.39 -13.57
C ASP A 158 14.25 14.93 -12.12
N THR A 159 13.18 14.92 -11.33
CA THR A 159 13.27 14.69 -9.87
C THR A 159 13.10 13.21 -9.50
N TYR A 160 12.24 12.45 -10.19
CA TYR A 160 11.81 11.11 -9.79
C TYR A 160 12.19 10.01 -10.78
N SER A 161 12.78 10.34 -11.93
CA SER A 161 13.22 9.38 -12.96
C SER A 161 12.09 8.47 -13.46
N VAL A 162 10.93 9.04 -13.75
CA VAL A 162 9.75 8.34 -14.27
C VAL A 162 9.94 8.06 -15.77
N ASP A 163 9.36 6.95 -16.27
CA ASP A 163 9.31 6.71 -17.72
C ASP A 163 8.36 7.71 -18.38
N SER A 164 8.84 8.39 -19.42
CA SER A 164 8.06 9.35 -20.20
C SER A 164 6.74 8.79 -20.71
N ASP A 165 6.72 7.49 -21.07
CA ASP A 165 5.53 6.82 -21.61
C ASP A 165 4.47 6.52 -20.55
N GLN A 166 4.83 6.61 -19.27
CA GLN A 166 3.90 6.45 -18.13
C GLN A 166 3.11 7.74 -17.85
N ILE A 167 3.52 8.91 -18.39
CA ILE A 167 2.96 10.22 -18.04
C ILE A 167 2.04 10.71 -19.14
N ASP A 168 0.82 11.10 -18.77
CA ASP A 168 -0.12 11.85 -19.60
C ASP A 168 -0.22 13.29 -19.11
N VAL A 169 -0.16 14.25 -20.00
CA VAL A 169 -0.44 15.66 -19.69
C VAL A 169 -1.87 15.96 -20.10
N ILE A 170 -2.75 16.16 -19.10
CA ILE A 170 -4.16 16.46 -19.30
C ILE A 170 -4.49 17.70 -18.49
N ALA A 171 -4.89 18.77 -19.17
CA ALA A 171 -5.19 20.04 -18.52
C ALA A 171 -6.30 19.94 -17.47
N HIS A 172 -6.35 20.88 -16.53
CA HIS A 172 -7.44 20.98 -15.57
C HIS A 172 -8.76 21.26 -16.32
N GLY A 173 -9.77 20.41 -16.09
CA GLY A 173 -11.09 20.58 -16.68
C GLY A 173 -11.74 21.88 -16.27
N ILE A 174 -12.52 22.47 -17.15
CA ILE A 174 -13.23 23.73 -16.92
C ILE A 174 -14.72 23.57 -17.26
N PRO A 175 -15.61 24.33 -16.59
CA PRO A 175 -16.99 24.43 -16.99
C PRO A 175 -17.13 25.22 -18.29
N GLU A 176 -18.27 25.07 -18.95
CA GLU A 176 -18.62 25.96 -20.06
C GLU A 176 -18.90 27.38 -19.55
N ALA A 177 -18.53 28.36 -20.34
CA ALA A 177 -18.84 29.75 -20.04
C ALA A 177 -20.35 29.98 -20.09
N PRO A 178 -20.94 30.86 -19.25
CA PRO A 178 -22.36 31.18 -19.32
C PRO A 178 -22.69 31.89 -20.64
N GLU A 179 -23.79 31.50 -21.27
CA GLU A 179 -24.32 32.15 -22.48
C GLU A 179 -24.96 33.52 -22.21
N THR A 180 -25.10 33.90 -20.94
CA THR A 180 -25.76 35.11 -20.52
C THR A 180 -24.88 36.34 -20.77
N ASP A 181 -25.48 37.41 -21.28
CA ASP A 181 -24.78 38.67 -21.53
C ASP A 181 -24.20 39.25 -20.22
N GLN A 182 -22.97 39.77 -20.27
CA GLN A 182 -22.28 40.34 -19.12
C GLN A 182 -23.06 41.45 -18.45
N SER A 183 -23.81 42.29 -19.20
CA SER A 183 -24.60 43.36 -18.66
C SER A 183 -25.72 42.86 -17.74
N VAL A 184 -26.38 41.78 -18.11
CA VAL A 184 -27.42 41.10 -17.32
C VAL A 184 -26.82 40.54 -16.02
N LEU A 185 -25.64 39.87 -16.14
CA LEU A 185 -24.95 39.33 -14.97
C LEU A 185 -24.49 40.47 -14.00
N LYS A 186 -24.01 41.60 -14.52
CA LYS A 186 -23.65 42.74 -13.69
C LYS A 186 -24.86 43.35 -12.95
N GLU A 187 -26.04 43.39 -13.60
CA GLU A 187 -27.29 43.83 -12.94
C GLU A 187 -27.67 42.88 -11.78
N GLN A 188 -27.55 41.60 -11.99
CA GLN A 188 -27.85 40.61 -10.96
C GLN A 188 -27.01 40.80 -9.67
N PHE A 189 -25.76 41.22 -9.81
CA PHE A 189 -24.87 41.49 -8.67
C PHE A 189 -24.80 42.95 -8.23
N GLY A 190 -25.60 43.83 -8.79
CA GLY A 190 -25.70 45.27 -8.40
C GLY A 190 -24.42 46.06 -8.75
N VAL A 191 -23.76 45.68 -9.86
CA VAL A 191 -22.51 46.32 -10.34
C VAL A 191 -22.62 46.79 -11.78
N GLU A 192 -23.84 47.23 -12.18
CA GLU A 192 -24.15 47.78 -13.50
C GLU A 192 -23.17 48.90 -13.82
N ASP A 193 -22.69 48.97 -15.04
CA ASP A 193 -21.78 49.97 -15.61
C ASP A 193 -20.48 50.20 -14.83
N LYS A 194 -20.15 49.34 -13.83
CA LYS A 194 -18.91 49.42 -13.05
C LYS A 194 -17.82 48.52 -13.60
N PRO A 195 -16.56 48.95 -13.58
CA PRO A 195 -15.43 48.04 -13.77
C PRO A 195 -15.32 47.06 -12.60
N VAL A 196 -15.30 45.77 -12.88
CA VAL A 196 -15.31 44.72 -11.85
C VAL A 196 -14.07 43.83 -11.98
N ALA A 197 -13.31 43.70 -10.89
CA ALA A 197 -12.31 42.65 -10.75
C ALA A 197 -12.76 41.56 -9.77
N LEU A 198 -12.45 40.32 -10.05
CA LEU A 198 -12.84 39.15 -9.25
C LEU A 198 -11.60 38.38 -8.77
N THR A 199 -11.61 37.93 -7.54
CA THR A 199 -10.80 36.83 -7.02
C THR A 199 -11.73 35.85 -6.31
N PHE A 200 -11.60 34.54 -6.63
CA PHE A 200 -12.44 33.55 -5.96
C PHE A 200 -11.64 32.33 -5.49
N GLY A 201 -12.24 31.55 -4.58
CA GLY A 201 -11.71 30.34 -4.00
C GLY A 201 -11.61 30.39 -2.47
N LEU A 202 -11.15 29.32 -1.86
CA LEU A 202 -10.99 29.24 -0.40
C LEU A 202 -9.92 30.24 0.07
N LEU A 203 -10.30 31.13 1.01
CA LEU A 203 -9.44 32.23 1.48
C LEU A 203 -8.33 31.72 2.40
N SER A 204 -7.08 32.07 2.06
CA SER A 204 -5.90 31.78 2.88
C SER A 204 -4.79 32.81 2.63
N PRO A 205 -3.83 33.00 3.54
CA PRO A 205 -2.72 33.97 3.36
C PRO A 205 -1.93 33.75 2.07
N GLY A 206 -1.76 32.49 1.64
CA GLY A 206 -1.06 32.15 0.38
C GLY A 206 -1.72 32.70 -0.89
N LYS A 207 -2.99 33.16 -0.80
CA LYS A 207 -3.72 33.76 -1.92
C LYS A 207 -3.30 35.20 -2.22
N GLY A 208 -2.59 35.89 -1.32
CA GLY A 208 -2.03 37.21 -1.55
C GLY A 208 -3.06 38.35 -1.77
N ILE A 209 -4.31 38.15 -1.35
CA ILE A 209 -5.44 39.14 -1.56
C ILE A 209 -5.11 40.51 -1.00
N GLU A 210 -4.32 40.57 0.09
CA GLU A 210 -3.87 41.82 0.71
C GLU A 210 -3.09 42.73 -0.27
N HIS A 211 -2.42 42.16 -1.28
CA HIS A 211 -1.69 42.95 -2.27
C HIS A 211 -2.63 43.61 -3.27
N VAL A 212 -3.75 42.98 -3.61
CA VAL A 212 -4.79 43.59 -4.45
C VAL A 212 -5.48 44.72 -3.65
N LEU A 213 -5.83 44.50 -2.36
CA LEU A 213 -6.42 45.55 -1.52
C LEU A 213 -5.54 46.81 -1.45
N LYS A 214 -4.22 46.65 -1.35
CA LYS A 214 -3.25 47.75 -1.36
C LYS A 214 -3.16 48.46 -2.71
N ALA A 215 -3.52 47.83 -3.80
CA ALA A 215 -3.55 48.41 -5.14
C ALA A 215 -4.79 49.24 -5.40
N ILE A 216 -5.92 49.00 -4.70
CA ILE A 216 -7.21 49.67 -4.93
C ILE A 216 -7.16 51.21 -4.84
N PRO A 217 -6.45 51.82 -3.88
CA PRO A 217 -6.40 53.29 -3.83
C PRO A 217 -5.91 53.94 -5.14
N GLU A 218 -4.91 53.36 -5.80
CA GLU A 218 -4.38 53.84 -7.07
C GLU A 218 -5.38 53.59 -8.22
N ILE A 219 -6.03 52.42 -8.24
CA ILE A 219 -7.05 52.08 -9.24
C ILE A 219 -8.25 53.02 -9.15
N VAL A 220 -8.76 53.24 -7.97
CA VAL A 220 -9.95 54.10 -7.73
C VAL A 220 -9.69 55.57 -8.08
N ALA A 221 -8.44 56.02 -7.93
CA ALA A 221 -8.07 57.36 -8.39
C ALA A 221 -8.33 57.57 -9.90
N LYS A 222 -8.29 56.51 -10.70
CA LYS A 222 -8.56 56.56 -12.16
C LYS A 222 -9.97 56.06 -12.51
N PHE A 223 -10.47 55.04 -11.79
CA PHE A 223 -11.79 54.45 -11.96
C PHE A 223 -12.59 54.54 -10.67
N PRO A 224 -13.28 55.69 -10.40
CA PRO A 224 -13.97 55.93 -9.12
C PRO A 224 -15.09 54.95 -8.77
N ASP A 225 -15.62 54.21 -9.77
CA ASP A 225 -16.70 53.24 -9.60
C ASP A 225 -16.20 51.79 -9.62
N PHE A 226 -14.88 51.57 -9.61
CA PHE A 226 -14.26 50.22 -9.60
C PHE A 226 -14.70 49.40 -8.38
N ILE A 227 -15.03 48.13 -8.63
CA ILE A 227 -15.42 47.19 -7.57
C ILE A 227 -14.48 45.97 -7.65
N TYR A 228 -13.96 45.57 -6.49
CA TYR A 228 -13.25 44.31 -6.32
C TYR A 228 -14.12 43.33 -5.54
N ILE A 229 -14.44 42.20 -6.18
CA ILE A 229 -15.21 41.11 -5.58
C ILE A 229 -14.25 40.04 -5.06
N ILE A 230 -14.38 39.67 -3.78
CA ILE A 230 -13.69 38.59 -3.13
C ILE A 230 -14.74 37.51 -2.81
N LEU A 231 -14.73 36.41 -3.55
CA LEU A 231 -15.73 35.36 -3.45
C LEU A 231 -15.11 34.10 -2.87
N GLY A 232 -15.60 33.65 -1.72
CA GLY A 232 -15.19 32.39 -1.11
C GLY A 232 -15.16 32.40 0.41
N ALA A 233 -15.34 31.24 1.01
CA ALA A 233 -15.23 31.03 2.45
C ALA A 233 -13.74 30.88 2.87
N THR A 234 -13.48 31.07 4.14
CA THR A 234 -12.17 30.78 4.75
C THR A 234 -11.86 29.28 4.60
N HIS A 235 -10.62 28.96 4.27
CA HIS A 235 -10.18 27.58 4.10
C HIS A 235 -10.50 26.74 5.35
N PRO A 236 -11.10 25.53 5.23
CA PRO A 236 -11.59 24.76 6.38
C PRO A 236 -10.52 24.49 7.45
N SER A 237 -9.27 24.20 7.07
CA SER A 237 -8.17 24.00 8.04
C SER A 237 -7.86 25.29 8.82
N LEU A 238 -7.81 26.44 8.14
CA LEU A 238 -7.61 27.72 8.81
C LEU A 238 -8.79 28.08 9.71
N LEU A 239 -10.01 27.77 9.28
CA LEU A 239 -11.21 28.01 10.07
C LEU A 239 -11.16 27.19 11.38
N ARG A 240 -10.71 25.93 11.34
CA ARG A 240 -10.54 25.08 12.53
C ARG A 240 -9.43 25.57 13.46
N GLU A 241 -8.30 26.03 12.91
CA GLU A 241 -7.13 26.45 13.71
C GLU A 241 -7.23 27.88 14.25
N GLN A 242 -7.69 28.81 13.43
CA GLN A 242 -7.58 30.24 13.68
C GLN A 242 -8.93 31.01 13.58
N GLY A 243 -9.99 30.29 13.20
CA GLY A 243 -11.29 30.93 12.93
C GLY A 243 -11.20 31.87 11.71
N GLU A 244 -11.99 32.92 11.72
CA GLU A 244 -12.12 33.90 10.63
C GLU A 244 -11.05 35.03 10.64
N ARG A 245 -9.93 34.82 11.37
CA ARG A 245 -8.90 35.85 11.56
C ARG A 245 -8.37 36.44 10.27
N TYR A 246 -8.10 35.59 9.27
CA TYR A 246 -7.56 36.07 8.00
C TYR A 246 -8.58 36.93 7.25
N ARG A 247 -9.81 36.48 7.08
CA ARG A 247 -10.87 37.23 6.43
C ARG A 247 -11.12 38.59 7.12
N ILE A 248 -11.26 38.58 8.48
CA ILE A 248 -11.45 39.79 9.26
C ILE A 248 -10.25 40.74 9.08
N SER A 249 -9.04 40.25 8.94
CA SER A 249 -7.86 41.08 8.67
C SER A 249 -7.94 41.79 7.31
N LEU A 250 -8.48 41.12 6.29
CA LEU A 250 -8.70 41.72 4.96
C LEU A 250 -9.76 42.82 5.01
N GLU A 251 -10.88 42.58 5.70
CA GLU A 251 -11.94 43.60 5.88
C GLU A 251 -11.43 44.84 6.63
N ARG A 252 -10.63 44.64 7.70
CA ARG A 252 -9.98 45.69 8.44
C ARG A 252 -9.01 46.48 7.56
N MET A 253 -8.19 45.79 6.76
CA MET A 253 -7.28 46.46 5.82
C MET A 253 -8.01 47.29 4.79
N ALA A 254 -9.13 46.84 4.22
CA ALA A 254 -9.95 47.63 3.31
C ALA A 254 -10.48 48.88 3.96
N LYS A 255 -10.84 48.83 5.27
CA LYS A 255 -11.28 50.00 6.06
C LYS A 255 -10.12 50.95 6.33
N GLU A 256 -8.96 50.46 6.73
CA GLU A 256 -7.78 51.28 7.01
C GLU A 256 -7.27 51.99 5.74
N LEU A 257 -7.37 51.36 4.57
CA LEU A 257 -7.04 51.97 3.27
C LEU A 257 -8.13 52.90 2.74
N GLY A 258 -9.28 52.99 3.38
CA GLY A 258 -10.40 53.85 2.96
C GLY A 258 -11.14 53.34 1.72
N VAL A 259 -10.99 52.07 1.36
CA VAL A 259 -11.55 51.48 0.13
C VAL A 259 -12.72 50.52 0.34
N SER A 260 -13.30 50.48 1.55
CA SER A 260 -14.37 49.53 1.90
C SER A 260 -15.59 49.59 0.94
N LYS A 261 -15.90 50.71 0.34
CA LYS A 261 -17.02 50.85 -0.61
C LYS A 261 -16.69 50.27 -2.02
N HIS A 262 -15.44 49.94 -2.25
CA HIS A 262 -14.92 49.40 -3.50
C HIS A 262 -14.60 47.88 -3.40
N VAL A 263 -14.89 47.23 -2.24
CA VAL A 263 -14.63 45.82 -2.00
C VAL A 263 -15.91 45.13 -1.54
N SER A 264 -16.30 44.10 -2.25
CA SER A 264 -17.44 43.25 -1.90
C SER A 264 -16.96 41.87 -1.46
N PHE A 265 -17.23 41.48 -0.21
CA PHE A 265 -16.91 40.18 0.33
C PHE A 265 -18.12 39.26 0.28
N TYR A 266 -18.01 38.14 -0.46
CA TYR A 266 -19.01 37.06 -0.48
C TYR A 266 -18.43 35.86 0.28
N ASN A 267 -18.62 35.84 1.60
CA ASN A 267 -18.02 34.81 2.49
C ASN A 267 -18.84 33.52 2.48
N ARG A 268 -18.87 32.83 1.35
CA ARG A 268 -19.58 31.58 1.18
C ARG A 268 -18.97 30.75 0.04
N PHE A 269 -19.13 29.46 0.12
CA PHE A 269 -18.92 28.58 -1.02
C PHE A 269 -20.14 28.72 -1.95
N VAL A 270 -19.93 28.78 -3.25
CA VAL A 270 -20.97 28.88 -4.26
C VAL A 270 -20.94 27.65 -5.16
N GLU A 271 -22.11 27.27 -5.66
CA GLU A 271 -22.26 26.21 -6.65
C GLU A 271 -21.71 26.67 -8.01
N LEU A 272 -21.47 25.69 -8.91
CA LEU A 272 -20.77 25.95 -10.17
C LEU A 272 -21.49 26.96 -11.07
N GLU A 273 -22.82 26.86 -11.16
CA GLU A 273 -23.63 27.78 -11.95
C GLU A 273 -23.45 29.22 -11.46
N GLU A 274 -23.58 29.46 -10.17
CA GLU A 274 -23.40 30.79 -9.59
C GLU A 274 -21.97 31.28 -9.72
N LEU A 275 -20.97 30.38 -9.61
CA LEU A 275 -19.58 30.74 -9.82
C LEU A 275 -19.32 31.23 -11.24
N THR A 276 -19.87 30.56 -12.24
CA THR A 276 -19.72 30.97 -13.65
C THR A 276 -20.41 32.31 -13.93
N GLU A 277 -21.53 32.60 -13.26
CA GLU A 277 -22.18 33.92 -13.33
C GLU A 277 -21.29 35.04 -12.75
N PHE A 278 -20.64 34.80 -11.59
CA PHE A 278 -19.64 35.76 -11.05
C PHE A 278 -18.46 35.98 -12.00
N ILE A 279 -17.96 34.91 -12.61
CA ILE A 279 -16.88 34.98 -13.60
C ILE A 279 -17.37 35.81 -14.80
N GLY A 280 -18.58 35.54 -15.31
CA GLY A 280 -19.16 36.27 -16.43
C GLY A 280 -19.39 37.75 -16.17
N ALA A 281 -19.75 38.12 -14.93
CA ALA A 281 -19.96 39.53 -14.52
C ALA A 281 -18.65 40.31 -14.40
N ALA A 282 -17.50 39.67 -14.20
CA ALA A 282 -16.21 40.32 -14.04
C ALA A 282 -15.63 40.83 -15.35
N ASP A 283 -14.86 41.92 -15.34
CA ASP A 283 -14.04 42.43 -16.44
C ASP A 283 -12.63 41.84 -16.38
N LEU A 284 -12.14 41.58 -15.16
CA LEU A 284 -10.81 41.06 -14.89
C LEU A 284 -10.86 39.97 -13.81
N TYR A 285 -10.04 38.97 -13.92
CA TYR A 285 -9.74 38.04 -12.86
C TYR A 285 -8.33 38.25 -12.33
N ILE A 286 -8.17 38.34 -10.98
CA ILE A 286 -6.87 38.57 -10.34
C ILE A 286 -6.53 37.37 -9.45
N THR A 287 -5.38 36.72 -9.68
CA THR A 287 -4.89 35.62 -8.87
C THR A 287 -3.45 35.91 -8.39
N PRO A 288 -3.30 36.62 -7.25
CA PRO A 288 -2.01 37.13 -6.78
C PRO A 288 -1.31 36.16 -5.82
N TYR A 289 -1.33 34.85 -6.12
CA TYR A 289 -0.79 33.79 -5.26
C TYR A 289 0.68 34.01 -4.96
N LEU A 290 1.10 33.59 -3.76
CA LEU A 290 2.46 33.80 -3.26
C LEU A 290 3.36 32.57 -3.37
N ASN A 291 2.81 31.38 -3.65
CA ASN A 291 3.57 30.17 -3.82
C ASN A 291 4.02 30.03 -5.28
N VAL A 292 5.33 30.12 -5.53
CA VAL A 292 5.94 29.98 -6.86
C VAL A 292 5.68 28.59 -7.44
N GLU A 293 5.74 27.54 -6.62
CA GLU A 293 5.60 26.14 -7.02
C GLU A 293 4.15 25.67 -7.11
N GLN A 294 3.18 26.58 -7.22
CA GLN A 294 1.78 26.19 -7.44
C GLN A 294 1.63 25.53 -8.80
N ALA A 295 1.68 24.20 -8.83
CA ALA A 295 1.67 23.41 -10.05
C ALA A 295 0.33 23.46 -10.79
N VAL A 296 -0.79 23.55 -10.05
CA VAL A 296 -2.14 23.61 -10.59
C VAL A 296 -3.00 24.60 -9.78
N SER A 297 -3.84 25.37 -10.45
CA SER A 297 -4.84 26.24 -9.84
C SER A 297 -6.16 26.09 -10.60
N GLY A 298 -7.14 25.41 -10.00
CA GLY A 298 -8.47 25.25 -10.58
C GLY A 298 -9.19 26.59 -10.78
N THR A 299 -9.00 27.55 -9.85
CA THR A 299 -9.61 28.90 -9.97
C THR A 299 -9.04 29.69 -11.16
N LEU A 300 -7.73 29.56 -11.41
CA LEU A 300 -7.12 30.14 -12.62
C LEU A 300 -7.67 29.45 -13.88
N ALA A 301 -7.70 28.12 -13.91
CA ALA A 301 -8.21 27.37 -15.05
C ALA A 301 -9.66 27.77 -15.37
N TYR A 302 -10.52 27.86 -14.38
CA TYR A 302 -11.93 28.24 -14.57
C TYR A 302 -12.09 29.65 -15.14
N ALA A 303 -11.44 30.65 -14.52
CA ALA A 303 -11.51 32.03 -15.00
C ALA A 303 -10.94 32.16 -16.43
N PHE A 304 -9.80 31.53 -16.67
CA PHE A 304 -9.15 31.51 -17.97
C PHE A 304 -10.03 30.87 -19.05
N GLY A 305 -10.54 29.65 -18.76
CA GLY A 305 -11.33 28.89 -19.72
C GLY A 305 -12.71 29.51 -20.03
N CYS A 306 -13.27 30.30 -19.09
CA CYS A 306 -14.42 31.13 -19.34
C CYS A 306 -14.10 32.43 -20.10
N GLY A 307 -12.91 32.60 -20.59
CA GLY A 307 -12.50 33.74 -21.41
C GLY A 307 -12.34 35.02 -20.60
N GLN A 308 -11.80 34.97 -19.37
CA GLN A 308 -11.51 36.17 -18.60
C GLN A 308 -10.13 36.75 -18.92
N ALA A 309 -10.01 38.09 -18.84
CA ALA A 309 -8.71 38.73 -18.85
C ALA A 309 -8.05 38.55 -17.47
N VAL A 310 -6.93 37.85 -17.43
CA VAL A 310 -6.28 37.41 -16.19
C VAL A 310 -5.04 38.25 -15.88
N ILE A 311 -4.93 38.69 -14.61
CA ILE A 311 -3.71 39.22 -13.99
C ILE A 311 -3.27 38.24 -12.91
N SER A 312 -2.04 37.75 -12.99
CA SER A 312 -1.50 36.74 -12.07
C SER A 312 -0.08 37.05 -11.63
N THR A 313 0.34 36.53 -10.49
CA THR A 313 1.75 36.34 -10.17
C THR A 313 2.32 35.16 -10.95
N PRO A 314 3.65 35.12 -11.19
CA PRO A 314 4.27 34.09 -12.04
C PRO A 314 4.53 32.79 -11.30
N TYR A 315 3.47 32.13 -10.76
CA TYR A 315 3.58 30.76 -10.32
C TYR A 315 3.47 29.80 -11.48
N TRP A 316 3.94 28.59 -11.34
CA TRP A 316 4.17 27.63 -12.45
C TRP A 316 2.97 27.48 -13.40
N HIS A 317 1.78 27.21 -12.87
CA HIS A 317 0.59 27.09 -13.71
C HIS A 317 0.26 28.39 -14.47
N ALA A 318 0.41 29.55 -13.81
CA ALA A 318 0.15 30.82 -14.44
C ALA A 318 1.17 31.18 -15.53
N GLU A 319 2.46 30.87 -15.33
CA GLU A 319 3.48 31.06 -16.37
C GLU A 319 3.16 30.30 -17.65
N GLU A 320 2.71 29.03 -17.51
CA GLU A 320 2.39 28.18 -18.64
C GLU A 320 1.07 28.60 -19.32
N LEU A 321 0.00 28.78 -18.53
CA LEU A 321 -1.33 29.03 -19.06
C LEU A 321 -1.46 30.42 -19.68
N LEU A 322 -0.85 31.46 -19.06
CA LEU A 322 -0.95 32.85 -19.48
C LEU A 322 0.10 33.29 -20.51
N ALA A 323 0.94 32.38 -21.01
CA ALA A 323 1.92 32.67 -22.05
C ALA A 323 1.28 33.24 -23.35
N ASP A 324 2.07 33.78 -24.26
CA ASP A 324 1.68 34.24 -25.58
C ASP A 324 0.57 35.32 -25.59
N GLY A 325 0.51 36.11 -24.53
CA GLY A 325 -0.46 37.22 -24.39
C GLY A 325 -1.88 36.74 -24.06
N ARG A 326 -2.03 35.58 -23.45
CA ARG A 326 -3.29 35.04 -22.90
C ARG A 326 -3.63 35.61 -21.53
N GLY A 327 -2.67 36.28 -20.88
CA GLY A 327 -2.83 36.95 -19.58
C GLY A 327 -1.66 37.87 -19.30
N VAL A 328 -1.63 38.48 -18.12
CA VAL A 328 -0.56 39.35 -17.64
C VAL A 328 0.05 38.81 -16.36
N LEU A 329 1.38 38.72 -16.33
CA LEU A 329 2.13 38.36 -15.13
C LEU A 329 2.69 39.61 -14.45
N VAL A 330 2.49 39.72 -13.13
CA VAL A 330 3.00 40.78 -12.26
C VAL A 330 3.93 40.17 -11.19
N PRO A 331 4.95 40.92 -10.71
CA PRO A 331 5.82 40.41 -9.65
C PRO A 331 5.04 40.02 -8.38
N PHE A 332 5.57 39.04 -7.64
CA PHE A 332 5.01 38.66 -6.35
C PHE A 332 4.97 39.84 -5.38
N ALA A 333 3.88 39.94 -4.65
CA ALA A 333 3.69 40.93 -3.58
C ALA A 333 3.94 42.39 -4.04
N ASP A 334 3.63 42.74 -5.29
CA ASP A 334 3.78 44.11 -5.84
C ASP A 334 2.42 44.75 -6.15
N PRO A 335 1.83 45.51 -5.18
CA PRO A 335 0.55 46.20 -5.38
C PRO A 335 0.59 47.23 -6.51
N SER A 336 1.72 47.91 -6.71
CA SER A 336 1.84 48.94 -7.76
C SER A 336 1.84 48.34 -9.17
N ALA A 337 2.47 47.17 -9.34
CA ALA A 337 2.38 46.43 -10.59
C ALA A 337 0.93 45.97 -10.86
N ILE A 338 0.26 45.44 -9.84
CA ILE A 338 -1.17 45.07 -9.94
C ILE A 338 -2.03 46.28 -10.35
N ALA A 339 -1.88 47.42 -9.68
CA ALA A 339 -2.62 48.61 -10.00
C ALA A 339 -2.39 49.07 -11.46
N ARG A 340 -1.14 49.12 -11.89
CA ARG A 340 -0.77 49.52 -13.24
C ARG A 340 -1.41 48.65 -14.33
N GLU A 341 -1.39 47.31 -14.13
CA GLU A 341 -1.97 46.41 -15.16
C GLU A 341 -3.50 46.39 -15.10
N VAL A 342 -4.14 46.52 -13.93
CA VAL A 342 -5.60 46.70 -13.83
C VAL A 342 -6.02 48.01 -14.55
N ILE A 343 -5.34 49.12 -14.31
CA ILE A 343 -5.60 50.40 -14.99
C ILE A 343 -5.38 50.27 -16.47
N GLY A 344 -4.29 49.60 -16.87
CA GLY A 344 -3.95 49.40 -18.29
C GLY A 344 -5.02 48.63 -19.06
N LEU A 345 -5.47 47.47 -18.50
CA LEU A 345 -6.49 46.64 -19.13
C LEU A 345 -7.89 47.27 -19.11
N LEU A 346 -8.26 48.03 -18.06
CA LEU A 346 -9.52 48.75 -18.03
C LEU A 346 -9.54 50.00 -18.90
N SER A 347 -8.36 50.49 -19.35
CA SER A 347 -8.25 51.66 -20.25
C SER A 347 -8.09 51.26 -21.75
N ASP A 348 -7.87 49.98 -22.01
CA ASP A 348 -7.61 49.43 -23.36
C ASP A 348 -8.50 48.23 -23.60
N ASP A 349 -9.72 48.47 -24.07
CA ASP A 349 -10.71 47.42 -24.34
C ASP A 349 -10.24 46.47 -25.44
N ASP A 350 -9.55 46.97 -26.49
CA ASP A 350 -9.06 46.13 -27.57
C ASP A 350 -8.04 45.11 -27.07
N ARG A 351 -7.08 45.55 -26.24
CA ARG A 351 -6.11 44.66 -25.57
C ARG A 351 -6.81 43.64 -24.67
N ARG A 352 -7.77 44.08 -23.88
CA ARG A 352 -8.49 43.21 -22.94
C ARG A 352 -9.33 42.17 -23.66
N LEU A 353 -10.06 42.55 -24.72
CA LEU A 353 -10.87 41.63 -25.55
C LEU A 353 -10.00 40.65 -26.30
N ALA A 354 -8.91 41.10 -26.95
CA ALA A 354 -7.98 40.20 -27.64
C ALA A 354 -7.34 39.14 -26.67
N MET A 355 -7.11 39.52 -25.41
CA MET A 355 -6.63 38.58 -24.39
C MET A 355 -7.72 37.57 -24.04
N ARG A 356 -8.95 38.00 -23.85
CA ARG A 356 -10.11 37.13 -23.55
C ARG A 356 -10.36 36.13 -24.67
N ASP A 357 -10.30 36.56 -25.94
CA ASP A 357 -10.48 35.69 -27.10
C ASP A 357 -9.42 34.59 -27.14
N LYS A 358 -8.14 34.92 -26.92
CA LYS A 358 -7.06 33.94 -26.87
C LYS A 358 -7.22 32.94 -25.71
N ALA A 359 -7.66 33.41 -24.55
CA ALA A 359 -7.93 32.56 -23.39
C ALA A 359 -9.10 31.62 -23.68
N TYR A 360 -10.16 32.14 -24.25
CA TYR A 360 -11.34 31.34 -24.60
C TYR A 360 -11.03 30.25 -25.63
N ASP A 361 -10.30 30.60 -26.70
CA ASP A 361 -9.92 29.64 -27.76
C ASP A 361 -9.14 28.45 -27.21
N LEU A 362 -8.11 28.69 -26.36
CA LEU A 362 -7.38 27.60 -25.69
C LEU A 362 -8.24 26.86 -24.68
N GLY A 363 -9.15 27.57 -24.03
CA GLY A 363 -10.08 26.99 -23.05
C GLY A 363 -11.00 25.93 -23.64
N ARG A 364 -11.26 25.94 -24.94
CA ARG A 364 -12.09 24.88 -25.58
C ARG A 364 -11.47 23.49 -25.49
N ASP A 365 -10.14 23.40 -25.48
CA ASP A 365 -9.43 22.14 -25.28
C ASP A 365 -9.40 21.70 -23.81
N MET A 366 -9.87 22.56 -22.90
CA MET A 366 -9.89 22.29 -21.45
C MET A 366 -11.30 21.98 -20.91
N THR A 367 -12.34 21.97 -21.73
CA THR A 367 -13.70 21.63 -21.27
C THR A 367 -13.77 20.23 -20.65
N TRP A 368 -14.64 20.06 -19.65
CA TRP A 368 -14.80 18.73 -19.02
C TRP A 368 -15.16 17.64 -20.02
N GLU A 369 -15.88 17.95 -21.10
CA GLU A 369 -16.14 17.01 -22.19
C GLU A 369 -14.82 16.51 -22.83
N HIS A 370 -13.96 17.44 -23.26
CA HIS A 370 -12.69 17.08 -23.89
C HIS A 370 -11.72 16.41 -22.90
N VAL A 371 -11.58 16.96 -21.70
CA VAL A 371 -10.71 16.42 -20.65
C VAL A 371 -11.14 15.01 -20.24
N SER A 372 -12.44 14.75 -20.11
CA SER A 372 -12.96 13.41 -19.78
C SER A 372 -12.61 12.38 -20.85
N GLN A 373 -12.66 12.77 -22.12
CA GLN A 373 -12.25 11.89 -23.22
C GLN A 373 -10.75 11.52 -23.13
N LEU A 374 -9.87 12.48 -22.81
CA LEU A 374 -8.45 12.21 -22.59
C LEU A 374 -8.19 11.28 -21.39
N TYR A 375 -8.99 11.43 -20.31
CA TYR A 375 -8.93 10.50 -19.18
C TYR A 375 -9.40 9.10 -19.55
N ILE A 376 -10.47 8.96 -20.31
CA ILE A 376 -10.95 7.66 -20.83
C ILE A 376 -9.89 7.00 -21.69
N ASP A 377 -9.20 7.75 -22.53
CA ASP A 377 -8.07 7.23 -23.32
C ASP A 377 -6.91 6.77 -22.44
N SER A 378 -6.61 7.50 -21.35
CA SER A 378 -5.62 7.07 -20.36
C SER A 378 -6.04 5.81 -19.62
N PHE A 379 -7.32 5.69 -19.22
CA PHE A 379 -7.88 4.49 -18.59
C PHE A 379 -7.79 3.25 -19.50
N ASN A 380 -8.13 3.41 -20.78
CA ASN A 380 -8.02 2.34 -21.76
C ASN A 380 -6.55 1.91 -21.95
N ARG A 381 -5.62 2.86 -22.07
CA ARG A 381 -4.18 2.55 -22.14
C ARG A 381 -3.70 1.83 -20.87
N ALA A 382 -4.13 2.26 -19.68
CA ALA A 382 -3.77 1.60 -18.42
C ALA A 382 -4.29 0.16 -18.36
N ARG A 383 -5.51 -0.08 -18.82
CA ARG A 383 -6.08 -1.42 -18.90
C ARG A 383 -5.31 -2.32 -19.87
N ASP A 384 -4.97 -1.80 -21.05
CA ASP A 384 -4.27 -2.56 -22.08
C ASP A 384 -2.81 -2.84 -21.69
N GLN A 385 -2.18 -1.95 -20.94
CA GLN A 385 -0.83 -2.12 -20.36
C GLN A 385 -0.80 -3.11 -19.17
N ARG A 386 -1.93 -3.70 -18.78
CA ARG A 386 -2.05 -4.68 -17.69
C ARG A 386 -1.33 -6.00 -18.04
N THR A 387 -0.11 -5.93 -18.46
CA THR A 387 0.78 -7.07 -18.49
C THR A 387 1.47 -7.19 -17.14
N SER A 388 1.22 -8.29 -16.46
CA SER A 388 2.07 -9.06 -15.51
C SER A 388 3.33 -8.38 -14.90
N SER A 389 3.37 -7.09 -14.66
CA SER A 389 4.41 -6.52 -13.83
C SER A 389 4.04 -6.79 -12.36
N LEU A 390 4.88 -7.59 -11.68
CA LEU A 390 4.79 -7.82 -10.27
C LEU A 390 4.79 -6.46 -9.53
N LYS A 391 3.71 -6.16 -8.80
CA LYS A 391 3.73 -4.98 -7.93
C LYS A 391 4.79 -5.17 -6.83
N PRO A 392 5.58 -4.14 -6.51
CA PRO A 392 6.52 -4.23 -5.41
C PRO A 392 5.74 -4.43 -4.11
N LEU A 393 5.99 -5.55 -3.42
CA LEU A 393 5.27 -5.92 -2.20
C LEU A 393 5.82 -5.26 -0.92
N ALA A 394 6.96 -4.57 -1.02
CA ALA A 394 7.58 -3.91 0.11
C ALA A 394 7.26 -2.42 0.17
N VAL A 395 5.97 -2.10 0.31
CA VAL A 395 5.51 -0.73 0.54
C VAL A 395 5.29 -0.55 2.03
N ARG A 396 5.76 0.56 2.63
CA ARG A 396 5.46 0.95 4.02
C ARG A 396 4.91 2.36 4.05
N THR A 397 3.91 2.54 4.88
CA THR A 397 3.51 3.87 5.32
C THR A 397 4.61 4.46 6.21
N LEU A 398 4.67 5.80 6.35
CA LEU A 398 5.76 6.45 7.07
C LEU A 398 5.55 6.51 8.60
N ASP A 399 4.45 6.03 9.10
CA ASP A 399 4.10 5.99 10.52
C ASP A 399 4.57 4.71 11.23
N GLU A 400 5.60 4.04 10.71
CA GLU A 400 6.24 2.83 11.24
C GLU A 400 5.33 1.60 11.38
N GLN A 401 4.08 1.67 10.98
CA GLN A 401 3.22 0.50 10.99
C GLN A 401 3.60 -0.45 9.85
N PRO A 402 3.69 -1.76 10.13
CA PRO A 402 3.85 -2.73 9.06
C PRO A 402 2.61 -2.70 8.17
N LEU A 403 2.81 -2.77 6.87
CA LEU A 403 1.71 -2.94 5.92
C LEU A 403 0.90 -4.19 6.22
N ALA A 404 -0.33 -4.21 5.71
CA ALA A 404 -1.13 -5.41 5.73
C ALA A 404 -0.38 -6.57 5.11
N LEU A 405 -0.53 -7.71 5.75
CA LEU A 405 -0.04 -8.97 5.22
C LEU A 405 -0.74 -9.26 3.89
N PRO A 406 -0.03 -9.78 2.86
CA PRO A 406 -0.63 -10.18 1.60
C PRO A 406 -1.85 -11.10 1.80
N GLN A 407 -2.77 -11.13 0.84
CA GLN A 407 -3.86 -12.09 0.88
C GLN A 407 -3.32 -13.51 0.81
N MET A 408 -3.94 -14.43 1.54
CA MET A 408 -3.63 -15.86 1.47
C MET A 408 -4.16 -16.41 0.15
N GLN A 409 -3.26 -16.72 -0.78
CA GLN A 409 -3.57 -17.31 -2.08
C GLN A 409 -3.01 -18.73 -2.12
N LEU A 410 -3.84 -19.69 -2.47
CA LEU A 410 -3.47 -21.11 -2.52
C LEU A 410 -3.37 -21.65 -3.96
N ASP A 411 -3.57 -20.78 -4.97
CA ASP A 411 -3.66 -21.19 -6.36
C ASP A 411 -2.43 -21.97 -6.83
N HIS A 412 -1.24 -21.48 -6.51
CA HIS A 412 -0.01 -22.18 -6.88
C HIS A 412 0.21 -23.50 -6.10
N LEU A 413 -0.11 -23.50 -4.81
CA LEU A 413 -0.05 -24.73 -4.02
C LEU A 413 -1.01 -25.80 -4.56
N GLN A 414 -2.19 -25.40 -5.01
CA GLN A 414 -3.15 -26.30 -5.66
C GLN A 414 -2.63 -26.77 -7.01
N HIS A 415 -1.99 -25.88 -7.77
CA HIS A 415 -1.38 -26.21 -9.05
C HIS A 415 -0.23 -27.23 -8.91
N LEU A 416 0.55 -27.12 -7.84
CA LEU A 416 1.57 -28.10 -7.47
C LEU A 416 0.98 -29.40 -6.91
N SER A 417 -0.29 -29.45 -6.55
CA SER A 417 -0.92 -30.58 -5.86
C SER A 417 -1.79 -31.40 -6.79
N ASP A 418 -1.50 -32.69 -6.91
CA ASP A 418 -2.34 -33.64 -7.63
C ASP A 418 -3.11 -34.59 -6.68
N SER A 419 -3.59 -35.73 -7.15
CA SER A 419 -4.30 -36.72 -6.33
C SER A 419 -3.40 -37.45 -5.32
N THR A 420 -2.06 -37.33 -5.43
CA THR A 420 -1.06 -38.02 -4.59
C THR A 420 -0.62 -37.12 -3.44
N GLY A 421 -0.25 -35.88 -3.74
CA GLY A 421 0.30 -34.92 -2.80
C GLY A 421 0.77 -33.65 -3.50
N VAL A 422 1.66 -32.89 -2.87
CA VAL A 422 2.33 -31.75 -3.49
C VAL A 422 3.60 -32.20 -4.18
N VAL A 423 3.78 -31.82 -5.45
CA VAL A 423 5.00 -32.04 -6.26
C VAL A 423 6.11 -31.15 -5.71
N GLN A 424 7.31 -31.70 -5.57
CA GLN A 424 8.43 -31.08 -4.84
C GLN A 424 8.97 -29.82 -5.54
N HIS A 425 9.13 -29.83 -6.86
CA HIS A 425 9.78 -28.76 -7.63
C HIS A 425 8.89 -28.22 -8.74
N ALA A 426 9.23 -27.03 -9.19
CA ALA A 426 8.67 -26.42 -10.38
C ALA A 426 9.78 -25.84 -11.27
N ILE A 427 9.54 -25.78 -12.57
CA ILE A 427 10.32 -24.97 -13.52
C ILE A 427 9.53 -23.69 -13.73
N TYR A 428 10.03 -22.57 -13.22
CA TYR A 428 9.23 -21.37 -12.98
C TYR A 428 7.97 -21.70 -12.13
N SER A 429 6.77 -21.53 -12.64
CA SER A 429 5.52 -21.91 -11.98
C SER A 429 4.93 -23.25 -12.44
N ILE A 430 5.61 -23.99 -13.34
CA ILE A 430 5.11 -25.24 -13.90
C ILE A 430 5.64 -26.42 -13.07
N PRO A 431 4.77 -27.31 -12.52
CA PRO A 431 5.20 -28.46 -11.73
C PRO A 431 6.19 -29.35 -12.48
N ASP A 432 7.32 -29.68 -11.86
CA ASP A 432 8.33 -30.57 -12.43
C ASP A 432 8.15 -31.99 -11.90
N HIS A 433 7.51 -32.82 -12.68
CA HIS A 433 7.21 -34.19 -12.32
C HIS A 433 8.45 -35.11 -12.26
N ALA A 434 9.60 -34.67 -12.78
CA ALA A 434 10.81 -35.47 -12.75
C ALA A 434 11.31 -35.76 -11.32
N HIS A 435 10.99 -34.88 -10.37
CA HIS A 435 11.41 -34.99 -8.97
C HIS A 435 10.37 -35.66 -8.05
N GLY A 436 9.13 -35.84 -8.50
CA GLY A 436 8.06 -36.44 -7.71
C GLY A 436 7.68 -35.69 -6.46
N TYR A 437 7.52 -36.38 -5.34
CA TYR A 437 6.98 -35.85 -4.07
C TYR A 437 7.93 -36.17 -2.92
N CYS A 438 7.87 -35.33 -1.86
CA CYS A 438 8.56 -35.64 -0.62
C CYS A 438 7.66 -35.52 0.62
N THR A 439 8.01 -36.24 1.66
CA THR A 439 7.30 -36.23 2.96
C THR A 439 7.42 -34.85 3.62
N ASP A 440 8.57 -34.19 3.50
CA ASP A 440 8.82 -32.89 4.08
C ASP A 440 7.80 -31.84 3.62
N ASP A 441 7.57 -31.73 2.32
CA ASP A 441 6.64 -30.73 1.76
C ASP A 441 5.19 -31.09 2.05
N ASN A 442 4.82 -32.37 1.95
CA ASN A 442 3.46 -32.79 2.29
C ASN A 442 3.14 -32.61 3.79
N ALA A 443 4.15 -32.73 4.67
CA ALA A 443 3.99 -32.42 6.11
C ALA A 443 3.79 -30.90 6.34
N ARG A 444 4.58 -30.03 5.68
CA ARG A 444 4.39 -28.58 5.72
C ARG A 444 3.02 -28.17 5.18
N ALA A 445 2.61 -28.77 4.07
CA ALA A 445 1.30 -28.50 3.46
C ALA A 445 0.14 -28.91 4.38
N LEU A 446 0.27 -30.03 5.10
CA LEU A 446 -0.72 -30.44 6.10
C LEU A 446 -0.78 -29.45 7.29
N ILE A 447 0.37 -28.97 7.80
CA ILE A 447 0.42 -27.95 8.85
C ILE A 447 -0.32 -26.70 8.37
N LEU A 448 -0.05 -26.20 7.17
CA LEU A 448 -0.71 -25.03 6.59
C LEU A 448 -2.24 -25.19 6.59
N THR A 449 -2.75 -26.32 6.11
CA THR A 449 -4.20 -26.53 6.07
C THR A 449 -4.86 -26.51 7.44
N VAL A 450 -4.17 -27.00 8.46
CA VAL A 450 -4.65 -26.97 9.87
C VAL A 450 -4.62 -25.53 10.42
N LEU A 451 -3.59 -24.75 10.14
CA LEU A 451 -3.53 -23.34 10.54
C LEU A 451 -4.62 -22.50 9.85
N LEU A 452 -4.94 -22.79 8.60
CA LEU A 452 -6.03 -22.13 7.89
C LEU A 452 -7.40 -22.50 8.48
N GLU A 453 -7.60 -23.78 8.84
CA GLU A 453 -8.79 -24.24 9.56
C GLU A 453 -8.97 -23.47 10.88
N GLU A 454 -7.90 -23.36 11.70
CA GLU A 454 -7.91 -22.64 12.98
C GLU A 454 -8.26 -21.16 12.82
N GLN A 455 -7.85 -20.53 11.68
CA GLN A 455 -8.15 -19.15 11.34
C GLN A 455 -9.53 -18.94 10.70
N GLY A 456 -10.39 -19.95 10.71
CA GLY A 456 -11.76 -19.86 10.17
C GLY A 456 -11.84 -19.93 8.64
N LYS A 457 -10.75 -20.28 7.95
CA LYS A 457 -10.71 -20.47 6.49
C LYS A 457 -10.97 -21.95 6.12
N ASP A 458 -11.88 -22.61 6.82
CA ASP A 458 -12.23 -24.02 6.61
C ASP A 458 -13.16 -24.21 5.38
N SER A 459 -12.61 -23.95 4.18
CA SER A 459 -13.31 -24.22 2.92
C SER A 459 -13.31 -25.71 2.58
N THR A 460 -14.23 -26.13 1.69
CA THR A 460 -14.23 -27.51 1.14
C THR A 460 -12.89 -27.84 0.49
N GLU A 461 -12.25 -26.87 -0.08
CA GLU A 461 -10.95 -26.95 -0.74
C GLU A 461 -9.83 -27.23 0.26
N VAL A 462 -9.72 -26.43 1.34
CA VAL A 462 -8.73 -26.63 2.41
C VAL A 462 -8.88 -28.03 3.02
N ARG A 463 -10.14 -28.46 3.28
CA ARG A 463 -10.39 -29.84 3.78
C ARG A 463 -9.97 -30.92 2.79
N SER A 464 -10.16 -30.70 1.50
CA SER A 464 -9.73 -31.63 0.45
C SER A 464 -8.21 -31.76 0.41
N LEU A 465 -7.49 -30.63 0.49
CA LEU A 465 -6.03 -30.60 0.55
C LEU A 465 -5.51 -31.29 1.82
N ALA A 466 -6.09 -30.98 3.00
CA ALA A 466 -5.73 -31.63 4.26
C ALA A 466 -5.84 -33.16 4.19
N SER A 467 -6.96 -33.66 3.62
CA SER A 467 -7.17 -35.11 3.45
C SER A 467 -6.13 -35.74 2.51
N ARG A 468 -5.75 -35.05 1.47
CA ARG A 468 -4.74 -35.51 0.48
C ARG A 468 -3.36 -35.62 1.12
N TYR A 469 -2.91 -34.57 1.82
CA TYR A 469 -1.60 -34.57 2.46
C TYR A 469 -1.54 -35.56 3.64
N ALA A 470 -2.63 -35.74 4.39
CA ALA A 470 -2.74 -36.77 5.39
C ALA A 470 -2.66 -38.18 4.81
N ALA A 471 -3.32 -38.41 3.67
CA ALA A 471 -3.22 -39.70 2.94
C ALA A 471 -1.80 -39.97 2.44
N PHE A 472 -1.08 -38.95 1.98
CA PHE A 472 0.32 -39.06 1.60
C PHE A 472 1.17 -39.48 2.81
N LEU A 473 1.08 -38.80 3.93
CA LEU A 473 1.84 -39.13 5.14
C LEU A 473 1.49 -40.52 5.68
N ASN A 474 0.22 -40.93 5.59
CA ASN A 474 -0.17 -42.29 5.98
C ASN A 474 0.50 -43.36 5.09
N ASN A 475 0.66 -43.11 3.78
CA ASN A 475 1.35 -43.98 2.86
C ASN A 475 2.89 -43.94 3.03
N ALA A 476 3.43 -42.76 3.42
CA ALA A 476 4.85 -42.60 3.71
C ALA A 476 5.30 -43.39 4.96
N PHE A 477 4.39 -43.56 5.92
CA PHE A 477 4.68 -44.18 7.20
C PHE A 477 4.93 -45.67 7.04
N ASN A 478 6.16 -46.11 7.36
CA ASN A 478 6.53 -47.51 7.43
C ASN A 478 6.24 -48.08 8.84
N ARG A 479 5.18 -48.90 8.93
CA ARG A 479 4.72 -49.46 10.22
C ARG A 479 5.69 -50.48 10.85
N GLU A 480 6.60 -51.05 10.06
CA GLU A 480 7.60 -52.01 10.55
C GLU A 480 8.73 -51.31 11.30
N THR A 481 9.19 -50.17 10.78
CA THR A 481 10.33 -49.43 11.33
C THR A 481 9.90 -48.26 12.24
N GLY A 482 8.64 -47.82 12.16
CA GLY A 482 8.13 -46.63 12.83
C GLY A 482 8.65 -45.32 12.22
N ARG A 483 9.23 -45.39 11.00
CA ARG A 483 9.82 -44.22 10.31
C ARG A 483 9.00 -43.85 9.06
N PHE A 484 9.15 -42.60 8.64
CA PHE A 484 8.60 -42.13 7.38
C PHE A 484 9.63 -42.28 6.27
N ARG A 485 9.20 -42.74 5.09
CA ARG A 485 9.95 -42.60 3.84
C ARG A 485 9.90 -41.14 3.42
N ASN A 486 10.90 -40.68 2.66
CA ASN A 486 10.91 -39.30 2.22
C ASN A 486 10.49 -39.10 0.77
N PHE A 487 11.12 -39.81 -0.18
CA PHE A 487 10.96 -39.55 -1.62
C PHE A 487 10.09 -40.58 -2.32
N LEU A 488 9.01 -40.10 -2.96
CA LEU A 488 8.12 -40.87 -3.82
C LEU A 488 8.26 -40.36 -5.26
N SER A 489 8.58 -41.22 -6.19
CA SER A 489 8.65 -40.88 -7.63
C SER A 489 7.25 -40.52 -8.16
N PHE A 490 7.20 -39.87 -9.34
CA PHE A 490 5.92 -39.48 -9.97
C PHE A 490 5.07 -40.72 -10.37
N ASP A 491 5.70 -41.85 -10.67
CA ASP A 491 5.01 -43.15 -10.90
C ASP A 491 4.64 -43.88 -9.60
N ARG A 492 4.71 -43.18 -8.45
CA ARG A 492 4.27 -43.64 -7.12
C ARG A 492 5.07 -44.82 -6.56
N GLN A 493 6.38 -44.84 -6.82
CA GLN A 493 7.29 -45.80 -6.22
C GLN A 493 8.14 -45.10 -5.14
N TRP A 494 8.20 -45.68 -3.94
CA TRP A 494 9.11 -45.21 -2.91
C TRP A 494 10.56 -45.48 -3.32
N LEU A 495 11.40 -44.45 -3.26
CA LEU A 495 12.80 -44.52 -3.64
C LEU A 495 13.70 -45.09 -2.53
N GLU A 496 13.15 -45.23 -1.32
CA GLU A 496 13.86 -45.68 -0.13
C GLU A 496 12.92 -46.43 0.82
N THR A 497 13.50 -47.24 1.71
CA THR A 497 12.74 -48.01 2.73
C THR A 497 12.45 -47.15 3.94
N ASP A 498 13.44 -46.37 4.38
CA ASP A 498 13.39 -45.42 5.48
C ASP A 498 13.95 -44.10 5.00
N GLY A 499 13.27 -42.99 5.28
CA GLY A 499 13.67 -41.63 4.89
C GLY A 499 14.70 -41.02 5.85
N SER A 500 15.02 -39.78 5.58
CA SER A 500 15.92 -38.95 6.39
C SER A 500 15.43 -38.78 7.82
N ASP A 501 16.33 -38.42 8.72
CA ASP A 501 15.93 -38.01 10.09
C ASP A 501 15.02 -36.78 10.05
N ASP A 502 15.24 -35.82 9.14
CA ASP A 502 14.45 -34.62 9.01
C ASP A 502 12.99 -34.90 8.62
N SER A 503 12.74 -35.86 7.70
CA SER A 503 11.38 -36.26 7.33
C SER A 503 10.61 -36.85 8.53
N GLN A 504 11.30 -37.59 9.43
CA GLN A 504 10.72 -38.08 10.69
C GLN A 504 10.27 -36.95 11.60
N GLY A 505 11.14 -35.95 11.85
CA GLY A 505 10.85 -34.81 12.69
C GLY A 505 9.71 -33.96 12.15
N ARG A 506 9.73 -33.72 10.85
CA ARG A 506 8.72 -32.88 10.19
C ARG A 506 7.33 -33.53 10.15
N ALA A 507 7.29 -34.84 9.90
CA ALA A 507 6.04 -35.59 9.96
C ALA A 507 5.44 -35.58 11.39
N LEU A 508 6.26 -35.74 12.43
CA LEU A 508 5.80 -35.62 13.81
C LEU A 508 5.28 -34.24 14.15
N TRP A 509 5.93 -33.17 13.64
CA TRP A 509 5.41 -31.81 13.80
C TRP A 509 4.04 -31.67 13.15
N ALA A 510 3.85 -32.16 11.92
CA ALA A 510 2.57 -32.11 11.22
C ALA A 510 1.47 -32.90 11.97
N LEU A 511 1.77 -34.10 12.40
CA LEU A 511 0.83 -34.95 13.18
C LEU A 511 0.45 -34.28 14.50
N GLY A 512 1.44 -33.74 15.24
CA GLY A 512 1.20 -33.02 16.48
C GLY A 512 0.30 -31.80 16.28
N THR A 513 0.55 -31.03 15.19
CA THR A 513 -0.28 -29.87 14.81
C THR A 513 -1.72 -30.31 14.50
N CYS A 514 -1.92 -31.38 13.74
CA CYS A 514 -3.26 -31.95 13.52
C CYS A 514 -3.97 -32.28 14.81
N ILE A 515 -3.27 -32.92 15.74
CA ILE A 515 -3.85 -33.37 17.02
C ILE A 515 -4.22 -32.16 17.90
N GLY A 516 -3.32 -31.19 18.00
CA GLY A 516 -3.48 -30.06 18.93
C GLY A 516 -4.46 -29.01 18.46
N ARG A 517 -4.58 -28.81 17.12
CA ARG A 517 -5.26 -27.64 16.55
C ARG A 517 -6.48 -27.96 15.69
N SER A 518 -6.53 -29.11 15.00
CA SER A 518 -7.66 -29.40 14.12
C SER A 518 -8.95 -29.69 14.89
N SER A 519 -10.05 -29.20 14.35
CA SER A 519 -11.43 -29.50 14.78
C SER A 519 -11.97 -30.80 14.15
N ASN A 520 -11.31 -31.32 13.09
CA ASN A 520 -11.72 -32.51 12.38
C ASN A 520 -11.39 -33.80 13.18
N ALA A 521 -12.39 -34.38 13.82
CA ALA A 521 -12.24 -35.53 14.69
C ALA A 521 -11.58 -36.76 13.99
N ASN A 522 -11.85 -36.96 12.69
CA ASN A 522 -11.27 -38.07 11.94
C ASN A 522 -9.78 -37.85 11.66
N LEU A 523 -9.40 -36.62 11.29
CA LEU A 523 -8.01 -36.23 11.10
C LEU A 523 -7.22 -36.36 12.40
N VAL A 524 -7.78 -35.92 13.51
CA VAL A 524 -7.18 -36.01 14.86
C VAL A 524 -7.00 -37.48 15.26
N ALA A 525 -8.00 -38.35 15.05
CA ALA A 525 -7.93 -39.76 15.42
C ALA A 525 -6.84 -40.50 14.64
N TRP A 526 -6.78 -40.27 13.31
CA TRP A 526 -5.73 -40.80 12.45
C TRP A 526 -4.34 -40.30 12.86
N ALA A 527 -4.19 -38.99 13.01
CA ALA A 527 -2.90 -38.39 13.35
C ALA A 527 -2.37 -38.92 14.70
N ARG A 528 -3.25 -39.11 15.69
CA ARG A 528 -2.89 -39.67 16.99
C ARG A 528 -2.37 -41.11 16.88
N GLU A 529 -3.02 -41.96 16.08
CA GLU A 529 -2.58 -43.34 15.89
C GLU A 529 -1.18 -43.37 15.30
N VAL A 530 -0.93 -42.62 14.21
CA VAL A 530 0.37 -42.60 13.53
C VAL A 530 1.43 -41.92 14.44
N PHE A 531 1.09 -40.85 15.14
CA PHE A 531 2.01 -40.16 16.03
C PHE A 531 2.59 -41.08 17.11
N HIS A 532 1.72 -41.84 17.78
CA HIS A 532 2.17 -42.78 18.83
C HIS A 532 3.07 -43.91 18.28
N GLN A 533 2.83 -44.37 17.06
CA GLN A 533 3.67 -45.38 16.42
C GLN A 533 5.02 -44.80 15.94
N ALA A 534 5.04 -43.52 15.50
CA ALA A 534 6.22 -42.87 14.96
C ALA A 534 7.15 -42.27 16.03
N LEU A 535 6.59 -41.83 17.17
CA LEU A 535 7.33 -41.11 18.19
C LEU A 535 8.56 -41.85 18.74
N PRO A 536 8.50 -43.17 19.05
CA PRO A 536 9.66 -43.88 19.56
C PRO A 536 10.88 -43.92 18.64
N ALA A 537 10.68 -43.78 17.34
CA ALA A 537 11.79 -43.77 16.37
C ALA A 537 12.71 -42.54 16.55
N CYS A 538 12.23 -41.46 17.14
CA CYS A 538 13.05 -40.26 17.42
C CYS A 538 14.18 -40.52 18.43
N GLU A 539 14.06 -41.53 19.29
CA GLU A 539 15.12 -41.90 20.22
C GLU A 539 16.41 -42.29 19.50
N LYS A 540 16.28 -42.85 18.31
CA LYS A 540 17.40 -43.40 17.49
C LYS A 540 17.95 -42.41 16.48
N THR A 541 17.34 -41.22 16.34
CA THR A 541 17.81 -40.20 15.40
C THR A 541 19.03 -39.47 15.93
N SER A 542 19.84 -38.93 15.03
CA SER A 542 21.06 -38.19 15.35
C SER A 542 21.02 -36.72 14.91
N SER A 543 20.02 -36.34 14.11
CA SER A 543 19.87 -34.96 13.62
C SER A 543 19.28 -34.04 14.72
N PRO A 544 19.97 -32.94 15.07
CA PRO A 544 19.42 -31.97 16.03
C PRO A 544 18.15 -31.30 15.51
N ARG A 545 17.99 -31.17 14.21
CA ARG A 545 16.78 -30.63 13.58
C ARG A 545 15.59 -31.54 13.75
N THR A 546 15.81 -32.85 13.66
CA THR A 546 14.79 -33.85 13.96
C THR A 546 14.31 -33.73 15.40
N TRP A 547 15.24 -33.62 16.36
CA TRP A 547 14.90 -33.45 17.78
C TRP A 547 14.08 -32.18 18.00
N ALA A 548 14.50 -31.06 17.37
CA ALA A 548 13.80 -29.80 17.47
C ALA A 548 12.36 -29.88 16.92
N LEU A 549 12.19 -30.42 15.71
CA LEU A 549 10.88 -30.55 15.08
C LEU A 549 9.96 -31.52 15.87
N ALA A 550 10.54 -32.62 16.39
CA ALA A 550 9.80 -33.55 17.24
C ALA A 550 9.34 -32.88 18.55
N ILE A 551 10.18 -32.07 19.22
CA ILE A 551 9.80 -31.30 20.40
C ILE A 551 8.61 -30.38 20.09
N ILE A 552 8.66 -29.64 18.98
CA ILE A 552 7.56 -28.75 18.54
C ILE A 552 6.28 -29.60 18.30
N GLY A 553 6.39 -30.74 17.63
CA GLY A 553 5.27 -31.65 17.39
C GLY A 553 4.69 -32.24 18.69
N ILE A 554 5.55 -32.64 19.62
CA ILE A 554 5.12 -33.12 20.96
C ILE A 554 4.39 -32.01 21.72
N HIS A 555 4.89 -30.78 21.67
CA HIS A 555 4.21 -29.65 22.32
C HIS A 555 2.81 -29.43 21.72
N GLU A 556 2.65 -29.44 20.39
CA GLU A 556 1.34 -29.36 19.75
C GLU A 556 0.41 -30.50 20.17
N TYR A 557 0.93 -31.73 20.25
CA TYR A 557 0.18 -32.88 20.78
C TYR A 557 -0.26 -32.67 22.22
N LEU A 558 0.63 -32.20 23.10
CA LEU A 558 0.35 -31.99 24.54
C LEU A 558 -0.67 -30.87 24.78
N ARG A 559 -0.92 -29.96 23.84
CA ARG A 559 -2.01 -28.98 23.93
C ARG A 559 -3.37 -29.64 24.14
N ARG A 560 -3.56 -30.84 23.60
CA ARG A 560 -4.79 -31.62 23.76
C ARG A 560 -4.66 -32.74 24.79
N TYR A 561 -3.50 -33.35 24.92
CA TYR A 561 -3.22 -34.50 25.80
C TYR A 561 -2.10 -34.19 26.78
N SER A 562 -2.29 -33.12 27.58
CA SER A 562 -1.28 -32.60 28.53
C SER A 562 -0.81 -33.60 29.58
N GLY A 563 -1.61 -34.63 29.86
CA GLY A 563 -1.29 -35.68 30.83
C GLY A 563 -0.47 -36.84 30.27
N ASP A 564 -0.10 -36.86 28.98
CA ASP A 564 0.69 -37.96 28.41
C ASP A 564 2.15 -37.90 28.87
N ARG A 565 2.50 -38.76 29.81
CA ARG A 565 3.83 -38.84 30.42
C ARG A 565 4.89 -39.40 29.46
N VAL A 566 4.49 -40.23 28.48
CA VAL A 566 5.43 -40.82 27.52
C VAL A 566 5.89 -39.76 26.53
N ALA A 567 4.96 -39.02 25.99
CA ALA A 567 5.28 -37.90 25.11
C ALA A 567 6.09 -36.80 25.81
N ALA A 568 5.71 -36.48 27.07
CA ALA A 568 6.45 -35.53 27.90
C ALA A 568 7.91 -36.00 28.17
N ALA A 569 8.09 -37.28 28.54
CA ALA A 569 9.43 -37.85 28.77
C ALA A 569 10.30 -37.81 27.49
N MET A 570 9.72 -38.11 26.33
CA MET A 570 10.45 -37.98 25.04
C MET A 570 10.87 -36.54 24.80
N SER A 571 9.98 -35.55 25.00
CA SER A 571 10.32 -34.12 24.86
C SER A 571 11.48 -33.74 25.78
N HIS A 572 11.47 -34.15 27.07
CA HIS A 572 12.59 -33.91 27.98
C HIS A 572 13.89 -34.52 27.48
N GLN A 573 13.86 -35.80 27.06
CA GLN A 573 15.06 -36.47 26.54
C GLN A 573 15.67 -35.75 25.32
N LEU A 574 14.82 -35.31 24.38
CA LEU A 574 15.29 -34.62 23.17
C LEU A 574 15.81 -33.22 23.49
N ALA A 575 15.16 -32.50 24.42
CA ALA A 575 15.61 -31.18 24.89
C ALA A 575 16.93 -31.24 25.63
N GLU A 576 17.16 -32.26 26.46
CA GLU A 576 18.45 -32.48 27.13
C GLU A 576 19.56 -32.80 26.12
N ARG A 577 19.30 -33.60 25.07
CA ARG A 577 20.28 -33.83 24.00
C ARG A 577 20.69 -32.53 23.30
N LEU A 578 19.73 -31.62 23.02
CA LEU A 578 20.05 -30.33 22.44
C LEU A 578 20.82 -29.44 23.44
N ALA A 579 20.47 -29.47 24.71
CA ALA A 579 21.18 -28.73 25.74
C ALA A 579 22.62 -29.23 25.93
N ASP A 580 22.83 -30.56 25.93
CA ASP A 580 24.17 -31.15 25.99
C ASP A 580 25.02 -30.77 24.76
N MET A 581 24.44 -30.74 23.56
CA MET A 581 25.13 -30.24 22.36
C MET A 581 25.53 -28.78 22.50
N TYR A 582 24.61 -27.95 22.99
CA TYR A 582 24.87 -26.53 23.23
C TYR A 582 26.02 -26.37 24.23
N ASP A 583 25.97 -27.03 25.37
CA ASP A 583 27.02 -26.95 26.41
C ASP A 583 28.39 -27.45 25.92
N ALA A 584 28.41 -28.39 24.99
CA ALA A 584 29.64 -28.92 24.41
C ALA A 584 30.27 -28.00 23.36
N THR A 585 29.47 -27.13 22.72
CA THR A 585 29.91 -26.36 21.55
C THR A 585 29.92 -24.85 21.82
N ALA A 586 28.98 -24.35 22.64
CA ALA A 586 28.74 -22.94 22.80
C ALA A 586 29.88 -22.23 23.54
N THR A 587 30.20 -21.02 23.05
CA THR A 587 31.07 -20.05 23.73
C THR A 587 30.34 -18.71 23.83
N ASP A 588 30.92 -17.73 24.53
CA ASP A 588 30.29 -16.39 24.58
C ASP A 588 30.23 -15.72 23.20
N ALA A 589 31.21 -16.01 22.33
CA ALA A 589 31.23 -15.47 20.96
C ALA A 589 30.42 -16.33 19.97
N TRP A 590 30.17 -17.59 20.31
CA TRP A 590 29.46 -18.57 19.48
C TRP A 590 28.42 -19.33 20.33
N PRO A 591 27.33 -18.72 20.75
CA PRO A 591 26.30 -19.36 21.58
C PRO A 591 25.36 -20.23 20.74
N TRP A 592 25.91 -21.28 20.12
CA TRP A 592 25.25 -22.11 19.15
C TRP A 592 25.45 -23.61 19.40
N PHE A 593 24.54 -24.45 18.88
CA PHE A 593 24.49 -25.89 19.12
C PHE A 593 25.55 -26.68 18.33
N GLU A 594 25.99 -26.17 17.19
CA GLU A 594 26.87 -26.86 16.23
C GLU A 594 28.06 -25.94 15.89
N LYS A 595 29.14 -26.50 15.37
CA LYS A 595 30.30 -25.71 14.87
C LYS A 595 30.04 -24.96 13.56
N ILE A 596 28.91 -25.24 12.92
CA ILE A 596 28.47 -24.58 11.69
C ILE A 596 26.95 -24.37 11.80
N ALA A 597 26.49 -23.14 11.70
CA ALA A 597 25.07 -22.86 11.51
C ALA A 597 24.74 -23.09 10.02
N THR A 598 23.84 -24.03 9.74
CA THR A 598 23.57 -24.51 8.38
C THR A 598 22.20 -24.06 7.86
N TYR A 599 21.16 -24.88 7.99
CA TYR A 599 19.81 -24.61 7.50
C TYR A 599 18.79 -24.82 8.62
N ASN A 600 17.62 -24.19 8.46
CA ASN A 600 16.49 -24.31 9.39
C ASN A 600 16.91 -24.01 10.85
N ASN A 601 17.83 -23.05 10.98
CA ASN A 601 18.59 -22.80 12.21
C ASN A 601 17.68 -22.41 13.38
N ALA A 602 16.78 -21.46 13.17
CA ALA A 602 15.94 -20.92 14.23
C ALA A 602 15.00 -21.96 14.87
N LYS A 603 14.74 -23.11 14.23
CA LYS A 603 13.95 -24.21 14.79
C LYS A 603 14.62 -24.86 16.02
N LEU A 604 15.96 -24.88 16.08
CA LEU A 604 16.69 -25.35 17.25
C LEU A 604 16.35 -24.45 18.47
N SER A 605 16.50 -23.15 18.34
CA SER A 605 16.17 -22.19 19.37
C SER A 605 14.67 -22.19 19.73
N GLN A 606 13.79 -22.25 18.72
CA GLN A 606 12.34 -22.33 18.91
C GLN A 606 11.95 -23.53 19.80
N SER A 607 12.48 -24.72 19.52
CA SER A 607 12.15 -25.92 20.27
C SER A 607 12.54 -25.82 21.75
N MET A 608 13.70 -25.21 22.04
CA MET A 608 14.18 -24.98 23.39
C MET A 608 13.30 -23.97 24.15
N ILE A 609 12.90 -22.88 23.50
CA ILE A 609 11.97 -21.89 24.07
C ILE A 609 10.61 -22.55 24.35
N THR A 610 10.08 -23.32 23.39
CA THR A 610 8.80 -24.01 23.51
C THR A 610 8.82 -25.01 24.65
N HIS A 611 9.87 -25.86 24.73
CA HIS A 611 10.01 -26.83 25.80
C HIS A 611 10.18 -26.17 27.15
N GLY A 612 11.10 -25.18 27.27
CA GLY A 612 11.36 -24.51 28.54
C GLY A 612 10.15 -23.81 29.10
N ARG A 613 9.36 -23.14 28.23
CA ARG A 613 8.09 -22.49 28.65
C ARG A 613 7.01 -23.50 29.08
N TRP A 614 6.88 -24.61 28.36
CA TRP A 614 5.82 -25.57 28.63
C TRP A 614 6.05 -26.35 29.95
N PHE A 615 7.30 -26.70 30.24
CA PHE A 615 7.67 -27.50 31.40
C PHE A 615 8.32 -26.69 32.53
N ASP A 616 8.28 -25.36 32.48
CA ASP A 616 8.92 -24.45 33.44
C ASP A 616 10.42 -24.75 33.66
N ASN A 617 11.13 -25.06 32.56
CA ASN A 617 12.57 -25.33 32.60
C ASN A 617 13.34 -24.11 32.12
N GLN A 618 13.73 -23.27 33.10
CA GLN A 618 14.39 -21.99 32.83
C GLN A 618 15.73 -22.16 32.09
N ARG A 619 16.57 -23.16 32.43
CA ARG A 619 17.84 -23.43 31.76
C ARG A 619 17.65 -23.63 30.24
N VAL A 620 16.68 -24.50 29.89
CA VAL A 620 16.39 -24.80 28.48
C VAL A 620 15.83 -23.57 27.76
N ALA A 621 14.94 -22.82 28.40
CA ALA A 621 14.42 -21.55 27.86
C ALA A 621 15.53 -20.53 27.60
N ASP A 622 16.47 -20.37 28.54
CA ASP A 622 17.61 -19.42 28.44
C ASP A 622 18.54 -19.78 27.27
N ILE A 623 18.83 -21.08 27.08
CA ILE A 623 19.60 -21.56 25.91
C ILE A 623 18.89 -21.15 24.62
N GLY A 624 17.58 -21.40 24.50
CA GLY A 624 16.80 -21.03 23.35
C GLY A 624 16.80 -19.53 23.07
N MET A 625 16.61 -18.72 24.11
CA MET A 625 16.59 -17.25 23.99
C MET A 625 17.97 -16.68 23.64
N LYS A 626 19.06 -17.17 24.25
CA LYS A 626 20.42 -16.72 23.98
C LYS A 626 20.85 -17.07 22.55
N SER A 627 20.58 -18.28 22.12
CA SER A 627 20.90 -18.75 20.76
C SER A 627 20.07 -18.03 19.69
N LEU A 628 18.77 -17.75 19.95
CA LEU A 628 17.93 -17.03 18.99
C LEU A 628 18.37 -15.56 18.86
N ARG A 629 18.72 -14.89 19.96
CA ARG A 629 19.19 -13.51 19.94
C ARG A 629 20.48 -13.37 19.12
N TRP A 630 21.43 -14.27 19.36
CA TRP A 630 22.65 -14.33 18.56
C TRP A 630 22.35 -14.57 17.07
N LEU A 631 21.43 -15.46 16.75
CA LEU A 631 21.07 -15.76 15.37
C LEU A 631 20.43 -14.52 14.69
N CYS A 632 19.64 -13.71 15.39
CA CYS A 632 19.14 -12.44 14.89
C CYS A 632 20.27 -11.47 14.52
N GLU A 633 21.35 -11.43 15.31
CA GLU A 633 22.52 -10.59 15.03
C GLU A 633 23.30 -11.07 13.80
N VAL A 634 23.49 -12.40 13.66
CA VAL A 634 24.18 -13.01 12.51
C VAL A 634 23.37 -12.85 11.22
N GLN A 635 22.06 -12.91 11.31
CA GLN A 635 21.16 -12.79 10.17
C GLN A 635 20.68 -11.34 9.93
N LEU A 636 21.45 -10.35 10.38
CA LEU A 636 21.20 -8.94 10.12
C LEU A 636 22.23 -8.37 9.15
N SER A 637 21.77 -7.81 8.04
CA SER A 637 22.63 -7.12 7.09
C SER A 637 23.10 -5.76 7.63
N PRO A 638 24.20 -5.18 7.11
CA PRO A 638 24.67 -3.83 7.48
C PRO A 638 23.60 -2.73 7.25
N GLN A 639 22.62 -2.98 6.37
CA GLN A 639 21.50 -2.08 6.09
C GLN A 639 20.31 -2.31 7.04
N GLY A 640 20.45 -3.16 8.07
CA GLY A 640 19.37 -3.47 9.00
C GLY A 640 18.25 -4.34 8.43
N ARG A 641 18.53 -5.12 7.37
CA ARG A 641 17.56 -6.05 6.75
C ARG A 641 17.85 -7.46 7.21
N PHE A 642 16.82 -8.30 7.27
CA PHE A 642 17.00 -9.73 7.49
C PHE A 642 17.77 -10.35 6.32
N ARG A 643 18.79 -11.13 6.66
CA ARG A 643 19.66 -11.85 5.72
C ARG A 643 19.80 -13.30 6.17
N PRO A 644 19.05 -14.23 5.57
CA PRO A 644 19.28 -15.66 5.82
C PRO A 644 20.74 -16.05 5.64
N ILE A 645 21.25 -16.96 6.47
CA ILE A 645 22.55 -17.57 6.23
C ILE A 645 22.49 -18.31 4.90
N GLY A 646 23.37 -17.93 3.95
CA GLY A 646 23.41 -18.53 2.61
C GLY A 646 23.87 -19.98 2.63
N SER A 647 23.25 -20.82 1.79
CA SER A 647 23.61 -22.25 1.67
C SER A 647 24.97 -22.46 0.98
N ASN A 648 25.49 -21.46 0.27
CA ASN A 648 26.80 -21.54 -0.39
C ASN A 648 27.94 -21.19 0.60
N GLY A 649 28.11 -22.02 1.63
CA GLY A 649 29.17 -21.89 2.62
C GLY A 649 28.70 -21.89 4.06
N PHE A 650 27.40 -21.63 4.32
CA PHE A 650 26.84 -21.59 5.66
C PHE A 650 27.54 -20.57 6.61
N SER A 651 27.52 -20.78 7.92
CA SER A 651 28.23 -19.94 8.89
C SER A 651 29.06 -20.81 9.82
N PRO A 652 30.37 -21.00 9.59
CA PRO A 652 31.23 -21.74 10.48
C PRO A 652 31.63 -20.90 11.71
N GLU A 653 31.90 -21.56 12.85
CA GLU A 653 32.43 -20.94 14.06
C GLU A 653 33.69 -20.11 13.76
N GLY A 654 33.71 -18.84 14.14
CA GLY A 654 34.83 -17.92 13.89
C GLY A 654 35.01 -17.49 12.43
N GLY A 655 34.12 -17.93 11.53
CA GLY A 655 34.11 -17.53 10.13
C GLY A 655 33.11 -16.40 9.82
N VAL A 656 32.96 -16.10 8.54
CA VAL A 656 31.97 -15.17 8.02
C VAL A 656 30.78 -15.96 7.48
N ALA A 657 29.56 -15.55 7.85
CA ALA A 657 28.35 -16.16 7.32
C ALA A 657 28.26 -15.94 5.81
N ALA A 658 27.90 -16.98 5.06
CA ALA A 658 27.65 -16.89 3.63
C ALA A 658 26.45 -15.98 3.37
N VAL A 659 26.57 -15.09 2.38
CA VAL A 659 25.54 -14.09 2.03
C VAL A 659 24.49 -14.72 1.11
N PHE A 660 24.87 -15.64 0.23
CA PHE A 660 24.03 -16.30 -0.78
C PHE A 660 24.29 -17.82 -0.75
N ASP A 661 23.51 -18.70 -1.30
CA ASP A 661 22.14 -18.58 -1.77
C ASP A 661 21.17 -18.51 -0.58
N GLN A 662 20.35 -17.44 -0.49
CA GLN A 662 19.40 -17.29 0.61
C GLN A 662 18.13 -18.06 0.31
N GLN A 663 17.63 -18.83 1.29
CA GLN A 663 16.49 -19.72 1.13
C GLN A 663 15.29 -19.34 1.99
N ALA A 664 14.10 -19.53 1.45
CA ALA A 664 12.81 -19.22 2.07
C ALA A 664 12.59 -19.93 3.42
N ILE A 665 13.13 -21.15 3.58
CA ILE A 665 12.99 -21.94 4.80
C ILE A 665 13.64 -21.25 6.03
N GLU A 666 14.72 -20.50 5.85
CA GLU A 666 15.39 -19.76 6.92
C GLU A 666 14.52 -18.59 7.41
N ALA A 667 13.92 -17.88 6.48
CA ALA A 667 13.00 -16.77 6.83
C ALA A 667 11.78 -17.30 7.59
N HIS A 668 11.17 -18.40 7.14
CA HIS A 668 10.07 -19.04 7.86
C HIS A 668 10.49 -19.52 9.26
N ALA A 669 11.65 -20.15 9.39
CA ALA A 669 12.13 -20.60 10.69
C ALA A 669 12.31 -19.44 11.68
N MET A 670 12.83 -18.29 11.21
CA MET A 670 13.01 -17.09 12.01
C MET A 670 11.66 -16.46 12.40
N VAL A 671 10.69 -16.38 11.48
CA VAL A 671 9.32 -15.90 11.79
C VAL A 671 8.72 -16.74 12.93
N SER A 672 8.70 -18.07 12.77
CA SER A 672 8.13 -18.98 13.78
C SER A 672 8.81 -18.87 15.14
N ALA A 673 10.15 -18.85 15.17
CA ALA A 673 10.92 -18.77 16.42
C ALA A 673 10.72 -17.42 17.14
N SER A 674 10.66 -16.33 16.37
CA SER A 674 10.41 -14.99 16.91
C SER A 674 9.00 -14.85 17.50
N ILE A 675 7.99 -15.45 16.85
CA ILE A 675 6.61 -15.48 17.38
C ILE A 675 6.56 -16.29 18.69
N GLU A 676 7.26 -17.43 18.78
CA GLU A 676 7.33 -18.20 20.01
C GLU A 676 8.04 -17.44 21.14
N ALA A 677 9.15 -16.76 20.84
CA ALA A 677 9.87 -15.92 21.79
C ALA A 677 9.00 -14.75 22.29
N PHE A 678 8.21 -14.12 21.38
CA PHE A 678 7.22 -13.11 21.74
C PHE A 678 6.13 -13.69 22.65
N ALA A 679 5.62 -14.88 22.33
CA ALA A 679 4.61 -15.54 23.15
C ALA A 679 5.13 -15.84 24.57
N ALA A 680 6.42 -16.18 24.72
CA ALA A 680 7.08 -16.46 25.99
C ALA A 680 7.35 -15.20 26.82
N THR A 681 7.80 -14.09 26.20
CA THR A 681 8.33 -12.92 26.93
C THR A 681 7.45 -11.69 26.88
N LYS A 682 6.59 -11.56 25.87
CA LYS A 682 5.86 -10.33 25.50
C LYS A 682 6.77 -9.14 25.15
N ASP A 683 8.06 -9.38 24.93
CA ASP A 683 9.00 -8.36 24.50
C ASP A 683 8.78 -8.02 23.02
N LYS A 684 8.47 -6.75 22.75
CA LYS A 684 8.18 -6.22 21.40
C LYS A 684 9.32 -6.48 20.41
N PHE A 685 10.56 -6.54 20.87
CA PHE A 685 11.72 -6.91 20.06
C PHE A 685 11.45 -8.16 19.21
N TRP A 686 10.86 -9.20 19.78
CA TRP A 686 10.60 -10.46 19.06
C TRP A 686 9.51 -10.32 17.98
N SER A 687 8.50 -9.49 18.22
CA SER A 687 7.50 -9.23 17.18
C SER A 687 8.13 -8.42 16.01
N GLU A 688 9.05 -7.51 16.30
CA GLU A 688 9.79 -6.77 15.29
C GLU A 688 10.73 -7.69 14.47
N GLN A 689 11.38 -8.66 15.11
CA GLN A 689 12.18 -9.67 14.41
C GLN A 689 11.33 -10.57 13.49
N ALA A 690 10.11 -10.94 13.91
CA ALA A 690 9.18 -11.69 13.07
C ALA A 690 8.80 -10.90 11.80
N HIS A 691 8.49 -9.59 11.95
CA HIS A 691 8.21 -8.72 10.81
C HIS A 691 9.44 -8.55 9.91
N LEU A 692 10.62 -8.35 10.48
CA LEU A 692 11.86 -8.19 9.73
C LEU A 692 12.15 -9.42 8.85
N ALA A 693 11.97 -10.62 9.41
CA ALA A 693 12.14 -11.87 8.68
C ALA A 693 11.04 -12.09 7.61
N PHE A 694 9.79 -11.71 7.91
CA PHE A 694 8.70 -11.79 6.93
C PHE A 694 8.88 -10.80 5.77
N ASP A 695 9.37 -9.59 6.06
CA ASP A 695 9.65 -8.57 5.05
C ASP A 695 10.67 -9.01 3.99
N TRP A 696 11.51 -10.00 4.28
CA TRP A 696 12.42 -10.60 3.31
C TRP A 696 11.68 -11.18 2.10
N PHE A 697 10.53 -11.84 2.31
CA PHE A 697 9.68 -12.32 1.23
C PHE A 697 9.12 -11.18 0.38
N LEU A 698 8.90 -10.03 1.00
CA LEU A 698 8.27 -8.87 0.38
C LEU A 698 9.27 -7.92 -0.30
N GLY A 699 10.54 -8.34 -0.45
CA GLY A 699 11.59 -7.58 -1.14
C GLY A 699 12.46 -6.71 -0.24
N ARG A 700 12.32 -6.76 1.10
CA ARG A 700 13.27 -6.16 2.04
C ARG A 700 14.45 -7.08 2.29
N ASN A 701 15.12 -7.43 1.24
CA ASN A 701 16.27 -8.33 1.17
C ASN A 701 17.45 -7.64 0.46
N ASP A 702 18.54 -8.35 0.28
CA ASP A 702 19.78 -7.79 -0.28
C ASP A 702 19.62 -7.29 -1.73
N LEU A 703 18.73 -7.89 -2.52
CA LEU A 703 18.49 -7.49 -3.92
C LEU A 703 17.36 -6.47 -4.07
N GLY A 704 16.58 -6.19 -3.02
CA GLY A 704 15.40 -5.32 -3.11
C GLY A 704 14.29 -5.87 -3.99
N GLN A 705 14.27 -7.19 -4.24
CA GLN A 705 13.30 -7.88 -5.09
C GLN A 705 12.36 -8.75 -4.25
N PRO A 706 11.04 -8.67 -4.46
CA PRO A 706 10.10 -9.58 -3.80
C PRO A 706 10.33 -11.01 -4.27
N ILE A 707 10.17 -11.96 -3.35
CA ILE A 707 10.30 -13.39 -3.63
C ILE A 707 8.92 -14.05 -3.72
N TYR A 708 7.91 -13.49 -3.09
CA TYR A 708 6.52 -13.89 -3.30
C TYR A 708 6.01 -13.34 -4.64
N ASP A 709 5.36 -14.18 -5.41
CA ASP A 709 4.73 -13.83 -6.69
C ASP A 709 3.19 -13.74 -6.52
N PRO A 710 2.61 -12.52 -6.43
CA PRO A 710 1.17 -12.37 -6.26
C PRO A 710 0.36 -12.78 -7.50
N SER A 711 0.99 -12.92 -8.67
CA SER A 711 0.29 -13.34 -9.89
C SER A 711 -0.01 -14.83 -9.91
N THR A 712 0.81 -15.63 -9.24
CA THR A 712 0.64 -17.09 -9.13
C THR A 712 0.18 -17.53 -7.74
N GLY A 713 0.48 -16.75 -6.70
CA GLY A 713 0.37 -17.14 -5.30
C GLY A 713 1.54 -18.00 -4.81
N GLY A 714 2.58 -18.16 -5.64
CA GLY A 714 3.79 -18.94 -5.34
C GLY A 714 4.90 -18.10 -4.73
N CYS A 715 5.98 -18.76 -4.35
CA CYS A 715 7.19 -18.13 -3.84
C CYS A 715 8.40 -18.65 -4.60
N PHE A 716 9.27 -17.76 -5.06
CA PHE A 716 10.53 -18.11 -5.71
C PHE A 716 11.46 -18.86 -4.75
N ASP A 717 12.29 -19.77 -5.29
CA ASP A 717 13.10 -20.70 -4.47
C ASP A 717 14.20 -20.03 -3.64
N GLY A 718 14.55 -18.78 -3.93
CA GLY A 718 15.47 -18.03 -3.10
C GLY A 718 16.18 -16.89 -3.82
N LEU A 719 17.17 -16.28 -3.13
CA LEU A 719 18.02 -15.22 -3.67
C LEU A 719 19.41 -15.76 -3.98
N MET A 720 19.80 -15.66 -5.22
CA MET A 720 21.17 -15.82 -5.70
C MET A 720 21.93 -14.48 -5.63
N GLU A 721 23.22 -14.47 -5.93
CA GLU A 721 24.07 -13.28 -5.82
C GLU A 721 23.54 -12.08 -6.63
N ASN A 722 23.03 -12.32 -7.84
CA ASN A 722 22.65 -11.27 -8.79
C ASN A 722 21.19 -11.36 -9.27
N GLN A 723 20.44 -12.35 -8.84
CA GLN A 723 19.07 -12.58 -9.30
C GLN A 723 18.27 -13.43 -8.33
N VAL A 724 16.96 -13.43 -8.51
CA VAL A 724 16.04 -14.38 -7.87
C VAL A 724 16.10 -15.70 -8.59
N ASN A 725 16.11 -16.82 -7.86
CA ASN A 725 15.85 -18.15 -8.45
C ASN A 725 14.35 -18.22 -8.78
N ALA A 726 14.02 -18.03 -10.05
CA ALA A 726 12.64 -17.85 -10.51
C ALA A 726 11.75 -19.11 -10.47
N ASN A 727 12.28 -20.26 -10.05
CA ASN A 727 11.47 -21.44 -9.80
C ASN A 727 10.61 -21.25 -8.55
N GLN A 728 9.42 -21.82 -8.54
CA GLN A 728 8.44 -21.73 -7.46
C GLN A 728 8.14 -23.13 -6.92
N GLY A 729 9.10 -23.74 -6.24
CA GLY A 729 8.96 -25.07 -5.65
C GLY A 729 8.03 -25.11 -4.44
N ALA A 730 7.71 -26.33 -3.99
CA ALA A 730 6.82 -26.53 -2.86
C ALA A 730 7.41 -25.99 -1.55
N GLU A 731 8.71 -26.20 -1.29
CA GLU A 731 9.34 -25.75 -0.05
C GLU A 731 9.26 -24.23 0.13
N SER A 732 9.64 -23.45 -0.87
CA SER A 732 9.63 -22.00 -0.83
C SER A 732 8.21 -21.44 -0.74
N THR A 733 7.29 -21.97 -1.55
CA THR A 733 5.87 -21.59 -1.51
C THR A 733 5.26 -21.87 -0.14
N LEU A 734 5.50 -23.07 0.43
CA LEU A 734 4.98 -23.41 1.77
C LEU A 734 5.67 -22.61 2.89
N ALA A 735 6.96 -22.29 2.76
CA ALA A 735 7.66 -21.43 3.72
C ALA A 735 7.02 -20.04 3.79
N PHE A 736 6.67 -19.44 2.64
CA PHE A 736 5.96 -18.17 2.59
C PHE A 736 4.54 -18.29 3.17
N LEU A 737 3.75 -19.27 2.73
CA LEU A 737 2.35 -19.41 3.16
C LEU A 737 2.23 -19.72 4.66
N LEU A 738 3.14 -20.53 5.22
CA LEU A 738 3.21 -20.78 6.67
C LEU A 738 3.59 -19.51 7.43
N SER A 739 4.60 -18.76 6.96
CA SER A 739 4.98 -17.48 7.56
C SER A 739 3.81 -16.50 7.55
N LEU A 740 3.08 -16.40 6.45
CA LEU A 740 1.90 -15.54 6.34
C LEU A 740 0.77 -15.96 7.30
N ALA A 741 0.51 -17.26 7.43
CA ALA A 741 -0.48 -17.77 8.38
C ALA A 741 -0.10 -17.46 9.83
N GLU A 742 1.17 -17.67 10.20
CA GLU A 742 1.70 -17.37 11.54
C GLU A 742 1.68 -15.87 11.85
N MET A 743 2.06 -15.01 10.91
CA MET A 743 2.02 -13.55 11.05
C MET A 743 0.58 -13.03 11.23
N ARG A 744 -0.40 -13.59 10.53
CA ARG A 744 -1.82 -13.24 10.72
C ARG A 744 -2.30 -13.62 12.13
N GLY A 745 -1.85 -14.75 12.67
CA GLY A 745 -2.10 -15.14 14.06
C GLY A 745 -1.48 -14.16 15.07
N LEU A 746 -0.25 -13.70 14.80
CA LEU A 746 0.42 -12.69 15.62
C LEU A 746 -0.34 -11.35 15.63
N HIS A 747 -0.77 -10.86 14.47
CA HIS A 747 -1.54 -9.62 14.36
C HIS A 747 -2.86 -9.70 15.13
N THR A 748 -3.58 -10.81 15.06
CA THR A 748 -4.80 -11.03 15.83
C THR A 748 -4.51 -10.96 17.33
N THR A 749 -3.40 -11.55 17.78
CA THR A 749 -3.00 -11.53 19.20
C THR A 749 -2.63 -10.12 19.66
N LEU A 750 -1.90 -9.36 18.83
CA LEU A 750 -1.50 -7.98 19.13
C LEU A 750 -2.71 -7.04 19.22
N ARG A 751 -3.70 -7.18 18.35
CA ARG A 751 -4.96 -6.41 18.40
C ARG A 751 -5.75 -6.68 19.69
N VAL A 752 -5.83 -7.92 20.13
CA VAL A 752 -6.50 -8.28 21.40
C VAL A 752 -5.77 -7.68 22.61
N VAL A 753 -4.45 -7.62 22.58
CA VAL A 753 -3.64 -7.01 23.65
C VAL A 753 -3.74 -5.49 23.66
N ALA A 754 -3.85 -4.85 22.48
CA ALA A 754 -3.98 -3.40 22.36
C ALA A 754 -5.40 -2.89 22.73
N ASN A 755 -6.45 -3.73 22.52
CA ASN A 755 -7.84 -3.42 22.86
C ASN A 755 -8.40 -4.44 23.86
N PRO A 756 -8.12 -4.34 25.17
CA PRO A 756 -8.55 -5.34 26.17
C PRO A 756 -10.03 -5.25 26.56
N THR A 757 -10.88 -4.52 25.83
CA THR A 757 -12.31 -4.39 26.11
C THR A 757 -13.15 -4.87 24.93
N HIS A 758 -13.41 -6.20 24.91
CA HIS A 758 -14.69 -6.78 24.49
C HIS A 758 -14.86 -8.15 25.12
#